data_887b3ad8db975ad4931a694f477f645c
#
_entry.id   887b3ad8db975ad4931a694f477f645c
#
_cell.length_a   1.000
_cell.length_b   1.000
_cell.length_c   1.000
_cell.angle_alpha   90.00
_cell.angle_beta   90.00
_cell.angle_gamma   90.00
#
_symmetry.space_group_name_H-M   'P 1'
#
loop_
_entity.id
_entity.type
_entity.pdbx_description
1 polymer ?
#
loop_
_entity_poly.entity_id
_entity_poly.type
_entity_poly.pdbx_seq_one_letter_code
_entity_poly.pdbx_strand_id
1 'polypeptide(L)'
;MIMEPSSAPSAPMRQPLPAIETPGGANDAPASRSIQPQPAPQVTQLLGERLELVEDLWQTVLRSECPPLQAERLLRLKALSGGDGPADRRPGAPTETAVAADAIVQLIREMDLAEAISAARAFSLYFQLVNILEQHIEEDSYLASLKAQHPSGLSDPFVPPLASQTQPATFRELFTRLRGLGLPPAQLEQLLRELDIRLVFTAHPTEIVRHTVRHKQRRVAALIQKLQQSDQLNLDDRHSLRLQLEEEIRLWWRTDELHQFKPSVLDEVDYALHYFQQVLFEAMPQLVQRIHGALQASYPDVVPPQDAFCTFGSWVGSDRDGNPSVTPEITWRTACYQRKLMLERYISAVQGLRDQLSISMQWSQVSAPLLESLEMDRLRFPEIYEERAARYRLEPYRLKLSYTLERLRLTHLRNQQLAASSWESPIDGSTSTDDGILGGQPVQDLHYTAVAEFRNDLELIGDSLEATGLSCEPLQKLVSQVHIFGFTLASLDIRQESTRHSDALDELSRYLQLPLAYGEMDEEQRIAWLLEELRTRRPLVSAAARWTAATAETLDVFRLLQRLQQEFGSRICRTYIISMSHTVSDLLEVLLLAKEAGLVDPKTQHSHLLVVPLFETVEDLQGAPAVMDRLFNEPFYRQLLASSNGSGQPLQELMLGYSDSNKDSGFLSSNWEIHRAQIALQQLAIHHDVALRIFHGRGGSVGRGGGPAYQAILAQPSGTLNGRIKITEQGEVLASKYSLPELALYNLETVTTAVLQNSLVTSHVDDTPSWNELMVRLAARSRQHYRSLVHDNPDLVAFFQQVTPIEEISKLQ
;
A
#
# COMPACT_ATOMS: atom_id res chain seq x y z
N MET A 1 10.26 -58.66 10.81
CA MET A 1 8.87 -58.37 10.45
C MET A 1 8.80 -56.86 10.43
N ILE A 2 9.17 -56.27 9.30
CA ILE A 2 9.28 -54.81 9.10
C ILE A 2 7.96 -54.40 8.44
N MET A 3 7.19 -53.55 9.11
CA MET A 3 5.97 -52.92 8.55
C MET A 3 6.39 -51.72 7.68
N GLU A 4 6.04 -51.79 6.43
CA GLU A 4 6.10 -50.67 5.50
C GLU A 4 5.10 -49.57 5.93
N PRO A 5 5.44 -48.29 5.78
CA PRO A 5 4.48 -47.21 6.02
C PRO A 5 3.53 -47.10 4.83
N SER A 6 2.22 -47.16 5.12
CA SER A 6 1.10 -46.94 4.22
C SER A 6 1.22 -45.56 3.56
N SER A 7 1.19 -45.56 2.22
CA SER A 7 1.11 -44.36 1.39
C SER A 7 -0.21 -43.63 1.67
N ALA A 8 -0.10 -42.41 2.13
CA ALA A 8 -1.23 -41.45 2.18
C ALA A 8 -1.70 -41.14 0.76
N PRO A 9 -3.01 -40.97 0.51
CA PRO A 9 -3.51 -40.66 -0.79
C PRO A 9 -3.10 -39.22 -1.18
N SER A 10 -2.50 -39.06 -2.36
CA SER A 10 -2.22 -37.79 -2.99
C SER A 10 -3.50 -36.98 -3.11
N ALA A 11 -3.51 -35.77 -2.58
CA ALA A 11 -4.60 -34.82 -2.76
C ALA A 11 -4.81 -34.54 -4.27
N PRO A 12 -6.05 -34.39 -4.71
CA PRO A 12 -6.36 -34.17 -6.11
C PRO A 12 -5.77 -32.82 -6.58
N MET A 13 -5.17 -32.84 -7.79
CA MET A 13 -4.75 -31.62 -8.51
C MET A 13 -5.86 -30.56 -8.45
N ARG A 14 -5.55 -29.43 -7.90
CA ARG A 14 -6.47 -28.27 -7.93
C ARG A 14 -6.47 -27.67 -9.33
N GLN A 15 -7.52 -27.91 -10.07
CA GLN A 15 -7.82 -27.15 -11.29
C GLN A 15 -8.14 -25.70 -10.89
N PRO A 16 -7.82 -24.71 -11.75
CA PRO A 16 -8.27 -23.34 -11.52
C PRO A 16 -9.79 -23.32 -11.37
N LEU A 17 -10.29 -22.49 -10.46
CA LEU A 17 -11.70 -22.35 -10.18
C LEU A 17 -12.48 -22.10 -11.48
N PRO A 18 -13.53 -22.87 -11.80
CA PRO A 18 -14.36 -22.57 -12.96
C PRO A 18 -15.07 -21.23 -12.71
N ALA A 19 -14.79 -20.24 -13.55
CA ALA A 19 -15.46 -18.96 -13.51
C ALA A 19 -16.77 -19.00 -14.31
N ILE A 20 -17.71 -18.12 -14.01
CA ILE A 20 -18.99 -18.04 -14.68
C ILE A 20 -18.83 -17.34 -16.02
N GLU A 21 -19.22 -18.03 -17.10
CA GLU A 21 -19.30 -17.46 -18.44
C GLU A 21 -20.47 -16.47 -18.57
N THR A 22 -20.20 -15.27 -19.07
CA THR A 22 -21.27 -14.37 -19.47
C THR A 22 -21.84 -14.84 -20.81
N PRO A 23 -23.18 -14.95 -20.99
CA PRO A 23 -23.76 -15.35 -22.27
C PRO A 23 -23.36 -14.36 -23.36
N GLY A 24 -22.72 -14.86 -24.43
CA GLY A 24 -22.35 -14.08 -25.60
C GLY A 24 -23.58 -13.55 -26.31
N GLY A 25 -23.85 -12.27 -26.16
CA GLY A 25 -24.78 -11.56 -27.00
C GLY A 25 -24.11 -11.21 -28.33
N ALA A 26 -24.53 -11.81 -29.41
CA ALA A 26 -24.19 -11.38 -30.75
C ALA A 26 -24.69 -9.93 -30.94
N ASN A 27 -23.78 -8.99 -31.08
CA ASN A 27 -24.13 -7.64 -31.51
C ASN A 27 -23.15 -7.13 -32.52
N ASP A 28 -23.68 -6.93 -33.73
CA ASP A 28 -23.18 -5.97 -34.68
C ASP A 28 -23.14 -4.58 -34.02
N ALA A 29 -22.00 -4.10 -33.65
CA ALA A 29 -21.82 -2.77 -33.11
C ALA A 29 -21.01 -1.91 -34.07
N PRO A 30 -21.51 -0.73 -34.46
CA PRO A 30 -20.70 0.26 -35.19
C PRO A 30 -19.60 0.80 -34.27
N ALA A 31 -18.47 1.17 -34.89
CA ALA A 31 -17.26 1.68 -34.28
C ALA A 31 -17.53 2.62 -33.10
N SER A 32 -17.22 2.17 -31.89
CA SER A 32 -17.37 2.96 -30.67
C SER A 32 -16.26 4.02 -30.61
N ARG A 33 -16.66 5.27 -30.74
CA ARG A 33 -15.89 6.42 -30.24
C ARG A 33 -15.63 6.21 -28.75
N SER A 34 -14.41 6.41 -28.32
CA SER A 34 -14.03 6.45 -26.90
C SER A 34 -14.83 7.54 -26.19
N ILE A 35 -15.95 7.16 -25.59
CA ILE A 35 -16.73 8.03 -24.72
C ILE A 35 -16.09 7.87 -23.34
N GLN A 36 -15.33 8.89 -22.92
CA GLN A 36 -15.11 9.08 -21.48
C GLN A 36 -16.51 9.16 -20.84
N PRO A 37 -16.78 8.46 -19.73
CA PRO A 37 -18.06 8.59 -19.07
C PRO A 37 -18.24 10.04 -18.64
N GLN A 38 -19.18 10.74 -19.23
CA GLN A 38 -19.56 12.07 -18.76
C GLN A 38 -20.20 11.89 -17.37
N PRO A 39 -19.76 12.67 -16.35
CA PRO A 39 -20.37 12.64 -15.05
C PRO A 39 -21.88 12.92 -15.16
N ALA A 40 -22.68 12.32 -14.28
CA ALA A 40 -24.11 12.53 -14.27
C ALA A 40 -24.43 14.03 -14.20
N PRO A 41 -25.49 14.52 -14.85
CA PRO A 41 -25.80 15.98 -14.91
C PRO A 41 -25.83 16.67 -13.54
N GLN A 42 -26.25 15.96 -12.50
CA GLN A 42 -26.27 16.45 -11.12
C GLN A 42 -24.85 16.66 -10.53
N VAL A 43 -23.89 15.80 -10.88
CA VAL A 43 -22.49 15.92 -10.43
C VAL A 43 -21.83 17.13 -11.09
N THR A 44 -22.11 17.37 -12.36
CA THR A 44 -21.58 18.53 -13.10
C THR A 44 -22.13 19.85 -12.54
N GLN A 45 -23.41 19.90 -12.13
CA GLN A 45 -24.00 21.10 -11.54
C GLN A 45 -23.42 21.38 -10.14
N LEU A 46 -23.31 20.35 -9.29
CA LEU A 46 -22.70 20.44 -7.96
C LEU A 46 -21.23 20.89 -8.03
N LEU A 47 -20.50 20.38 -9.01
CA LEU A 47 -19.11 20.81 -9.26
C LEU A 47 -19.06 22.29 -9.61
N GLY A 48 -19.96 22.78 -10.49
CA GLY A 48 -20.03 24.19 -10.88
C GLY A 48 -20.27 25.10 -9.68
N GLU A 49 -21.28 24.83 -8.87
CA GLU A 49 -21.63 25.66 -7.68
C GLU A 49 -20.48 25.68 -6.64
N ARG A 50 -19.77 24.57 -6.48
CA ARG A 50 -18.63 24.47 -5.55
C ARG A 50 -17.39 25.17 -6.07
N LEU A 51 -17.13 25.08 -7.36
CA LEU A 51 -16.03 25.81 -8.01
C LEU A 51 -16.24 27.32 -7.89
N GLU A 52 -17.47 27.79 -8.07
CA GLU A 52 -17.81 29.22 -7.89
C GLU A 52 -17.51 29.70 -6.45
N LEU A 53 -17.83 28.89 -5.43
CA LEU A 53 -17.49 29.20 -4.03
C LEU A 53 -15.98 29.32 -3.81
N VAL A 54 -15.21 28.34 -4.30
CA VAL A 54 -13.74 28.35 -4.14
C VAL A 54 -13.12 29.49 -4.92
N GLU A 55 -13.60 29.74 -6.12
CA GLU A 55 -13.11 30.86 -6.95
C GLU A 55 -13.38 32.22 -6.29
N ASP A 56 -14.55 32.40 -5.74
CA ASP A 56 -14.91 33.65 -5.02
C ASP A 56 -14.04 33.82 -3.75
N LEU A 57 -13.82 32.77 -2.97
CA LEU A 57 -12.95 32.82 -1.80
C LEU A 57 -11.49 33.10 -2.19
N TRP A 58 -10.98 32.43 -3.21
CA TRP A 58 -9.62 32.65 -3.71
C TRP A 58 -9.45 34.10 -4.23
N GLN A 59 -10.41 34.62 -5.01
CA GLN A 59 -10.38 36.00 -5.45
C GLN A 59 -10.43 36.99 -4.29
N THR A 60 -11.25 36.73 -3.27
CA THR A 60 -11.36 37.56 -2.06
C THR A 60 -10.01 37.57 -1.31
N VAL A 61 -9.38 36.43 -1.14
CA VAL A 61 -8.05 36.33 -0.51
C VAL A 61 -7.01 37.12 -1.32
N LEU A 62 -6.94 36.94 -2.63
CA LEU A 62 -5.99 37.69 -3.47
C LEU A 62 -6.18 39.20 -3.39
N ARG A 63 -7.43 39.67 -3.42
CA ARG A 63 -7.72 41.10 -3.28
C ARG A 63 -7.35 41.68 -1.91
N SER A 64 -7.36 40.81 -0.86
CA SER A 64 -7.00 41.24 0.49
C SER A 64 -5.52 41.17 0.81
N GLU A 65 -4.81 40.27 0.15
CA GLU A 65 -3.40 39.93 0.47
C GLU A 65 -2.39 40.48 -0.54
N CYS A 66 -2.81 40.77 -1.78
CA CYS A 66 -1.94 41.31 -2.84
C CYS A 66 -2.19 42.81 -3.09
N PRO A 67 -1.18 43.55 -3.55
CA PRO A 67 -1.40 44.92 -4.07
C PRO A 67 -2.47 44.92 -5.16
N PRO A 68 -3.32 45.98 -5.24
CA PRO A 68 -4.47 45.98 -6.13
C PRO A 68 -4.15 45.68 -7.60
N LEU A 69 -3.08 46.27 -8.13
CA LEU A 69 -2.64 46.06 -9.52
C LEU A 69 -2.19 44.59 -9.76
N GLN A 70 -1.51 43.99 -8.80
CA GLN A 70 -1.07 42.61 -8.86
C GLN A 70 -2.27 41.66 -8.80
N ALA A 71 -3.22 41.88 -7.90
CA ALA A 71 -4.45 41.11 -7.81
C ALA A 71 -5.22 41.12 -9.14
N GLU A 72 -5.35 42.31 -9.76
CA GLU A 72 -6.03 42.47 -11.05
C GLU A 72 -5.34 41.70 -12.17
N ARG A 73 -3.98 41.72 -12.22
CA ARG A 73 -3.19 40.93 -13.19
C ARG A 73 -3.40 39.44 -13.00
N LEU A 74 -3.39 38.94 -11.75
CA LEU A 74 -3.61 37.53 -11.44
C LEU A 74 -5.02 37.07 -11.83
N LEU A 75 -6.04 37.87 -11.55
CA LEU A 75 -7.42 37.60 -11.95
C LEU A 75 -7.57 37.58 -13.48
N ARG A 76 -6.91 38.51 -14.17
CA ARG A 76 -6.91 38.57 -15.64
C ARG A 76 -6.18 37.35 -16.24
N LEU A 77 -5.05 36.92 -15.65
CA LEU A 77 -4.33 35.73 -16.06
C LEU A 77 -5.22 34.49 -15.93
N LYS A 78 -5.94 34.34 -14.81
CA LYS A 78 -6.91 33.25 -14.60
C LYS A 78 -8.04 33.26 -15.62
N ALA A 79 -8.61 34.44 -15.91
CA ALA A 79 -9.68 34.56 -16.89
C ALA A 79 -9.24 34.19 -18.32
N LEU A 80 -8.01 34.53 -18.70
CA LEU A 80 -7.44 34.14 -20.00
C LEU A 80 -7.10 32.63 -20.09
N SER A 81 -6.74 32.00 -18.96
CA SER A 81 -6.44 30.57 -18.93
C SER A 81 -7.68 29.69 -18.85
N GLY A 82 -8.85 30.22 -18.49
CA GLY A 82 -10.13 29.52 -18.36
C GLY A 82 -11.00 29.50 -19.61
N GLY A 83 -10.50 29.91 -20.76
CA GLY A 83 -11.23 29.88 -22.04
C GLY A 83 -11.55 28.43 -22.45
N ASP A 84 -12.81 28.21 -22.84
CA ASP A 84 -13.40 26.89 -23.14
C ASP A 84 -12.50 26.00 -24.00
N GLY A 85 -12.44 24.71 -23.59
CA GLY A 85 -11.69 23.64 -24.26
C GLY A 85 -12.10 23.42 -25.72
N PRO A 86 -11.45 22.48 -26.43
CA PRO A 86 -11.43 22.41 -27.90
C PRO A 86 -12.72 21.82 -28.49
N ALA A 87 -13.83 22.54 -28.43
CA ALA A 87 -15.13 22.10 -28.99
C ALA A 87 -15.63 22.96 -30.13
N ASP A 88 -14.82 23.50 -31.01
CA ASP A 88 -15.24 23.86 -32.39
C ASP A 88 -14.04 24.34 -33.22
N ARG A 89 -13.26 23.40 -33.74
CA ARG A 89 -12.18 23.72 -34.69
C ARG A 89 -12.77 23.80 -36.09
N ARG A 90 -13.05 24.98 -36.58
CA ARG A 90 -13.13 25.27 -38.03
C ARG A 90 -11.72 25.55 -38.57
N PRO A 91 -11.25 24.90 -39.64
CA PRO A 91 -9.92 25.17 -40.22
C PRO A 91 -9.88 26.57 -40.86
N GLY A 92 -8.98 27.43 -40.38
CA GLY A 92 -8.62 28.65 -41.12
C GLY A 92 -8.80 30.01 -40.45
N ALA A 93 -9.27 30.09 -39.20
CA ALA A 93 -9.26 31.36 -38.46
C ALA A 93 -8.12 31.36 -37.41
N PRO A 94 -7.43 32.49 -37.13
CA PRO A 94 -6.56 32.58 -35.97
C PRO A 94 -7.42 32.34 -34.72
N THR A 95 -7.17 31.21 -34.05
CA THR A 95 -7.99 30.74 -32.96
C THR A 95 -7.95 31.75 -31.81
N GLU A 96 -9.09 32.06 -31.18
CA GLU A 96 -9.16 32.81 -29.91
C GLU A 96 -8.15 32.29 -28.88
N THR A 97 -7.85 31.01 -28.91
CA THR A 97 -6.79 30.36 -28.15
C THR A 97 -5.38 30.86 -28.43
N ALA A 98 -5.04 31.19 -29.68
CA ALA A 98 -3.71 31.76 -30.03
C ALA A 98 -3.57 33.18 -29.52
N VAL A 99 -4.62 33.99 -29.63
CA VAL A 99 -4.66 35.36 -29.14
C VAL A 99 -4.63 35.38 -27.59
N ALA A 100 -5.30 34.44 -26.93
CA ALA A 100 -5.24 34.28 -25.48
C ALA A 100 -3.86 33.83 -25.00
N ALA A 101 -3.23 32.91 -25.71
CA ALA A 101 -1.87 32.45 -25.40
C ALA A 101 -0.84 33.57 -25.51
N ASP A 102 -0.89 34.40 -26.59
CA ASP A 102 -0.03 35.55 -26.73
C ASP A 102 -0.26 36.60 -25.63
N ALA A 103 -1.51 36.84 -25.25
CA ALA A 103 -1.85 37.75 -24.15
C ALA A 103 -1.33 37.23 -22.78
N ILE A 104 -1.40 35.94 -22.53
CA ILE A 104 -0.84 35.28 -21.32
C ILE A 104 0.69 35.46 -21.29
N VAL A 105 1.36 35.15 -22.40
CA VAL A 105 2.82 35.32 -22.50
C VAL A 105 3.24 36.76 -22.28
N GLN A 106 2.49 37.70 -22.84
CA GLN A 106 2.77 39.13 -22.64
C GLN A 106 2.59 39.57 -21.19
N LEU A 107 1.49 39.16 -20.54
CA LEU A 107 1.28 39.43 -19.11
C LEU A 107 2.40 38.87 -18.22
N ILE A 108 2.87 37.65 -18.51
CA ILE A 108 3.97 37.02 -17.76
C ILE A 108 5.28 37.81 -17.99
N ARG A 109 5.57 38.26 -19.21
CA ARG A 109 6.77 39.05 -19.53
C ARG A 109 6.82 40.41 -18.86
N GLU A 110 5.67 40.96 -18.52
CA GLU A 110 5.52 42.27 -17.84
C GLU A 110 5.67 42.14 -16.31
N MET A 111 5.67 40.92 -15.75
CA MET A 111 5.84 40.66 -14.31
C MET A 111 7.30 40.76 -13.91
N ASP A 112 7.56 41.38 -12.78
CA ASP A 112 8.85 41.20 -12.11
C ASP A 112 8.93 39.83 -11.39
N LEU A 113 10.11 39.50 -10.86
CA LEU A 113 10.31 38.21 -10.21
C LEU A 113 9.40 38.00 -8.99
N ALA A 114 9.14 39.03 -8.20
CA ALA A 114 8.30 38.94 -7.01
C ALA A 114 6.82 38.72 -7.39
N GLU A 115 6.35 39.42 -8.44
CA GLU A 115 5.02 39.23 -9.03
C GLU A 115 4.87 37.81 -9.61
N ALA A 116 5.90 37.29 -10.34
CA ALA A 116 5.88 35.95 -10.91
C ALA A 116 5.84 34.85 -9.81
N ILE A 117 6.59 35.01 -8.71
CA ILE A 117 6.53 34.11 -7.55
C ILE A 117 5.13 34.14 -6.93
N SER A 118 4.55 35.31 -6.75
CA SER A 118 3.19 35.46 -6.22
C SER A 118 2.15 34.84 -7.13
N ALA A 119 2.32 34.96 -8.47
CA ALA A 119 1.46 34.31 -9.45
C ALA A 119 1.54 32.78 -9.32
N ALA A 120 2.73 32.21 -9.28
CA ALA A 120 2.91 30.77 -9.09
C ALA A 120 2.24 30.27 -7.80
N ARG A 121 2.39 30.99 -6.68
CA ARG A 121 1.71 30.70 -5.41
C ARG A 121 0.19 30.79 -5.50
N ALA A 122 -0.33 31.81 -6.18
CA ALA A 122 -1.77 31.99 -6.33
C ALA A 122 -2.41 30.83 -7.09
N PHE A 123 -1.77 30.38 -8.18
CA PHE A 123 -2.25 29.24 -8.94
C PHE A 123 -2.03 27.91 -8.21
N SER A 124 -0.92 27.71 -7.49
CA SER A 124 -0.71 26.55 -6.63
C SER A 124 -1.84 26.43 -5.60
N LEU A 125 -2.13 27.50 -4.87
CA LEU A 125 -3.23 27.52 -3.91
C LEU A 125 -4.59 27.24 -4.57
N TYR A 126 -4.86 27.83 -5.74
CA TYR A 126 -6.09 27.58 -6.47
C TYR A 126 -6.27 26.11 -6.83
N PHE A 127 -5.24 25.47 -7.42
CA PHE A 127 -5.31 24.06 -7.78
C PHE A 127 -5.43 23.14 -6.56
N GLN A 128 -4.78 23.48 -5.45
CA GLN A 128 -4.93 22.71 -4.22
C GLN A 128 -6.35 22.79 -3.65
N LEU A 129 -7.00 23.98 -3.72
CA LEU A 129 -8.40 24.13 -3.34
C LEU A 129 -9.35 23.35 -4.26
N VAL A 130 -9.10 23.36 -5.57
CA VAL A 130 -9.86 22.57 -6.55
C VAL A 130 -9.71 21.08 -6.28
N ASN A 131 -8.48 20.59 -6.02
CA ASN A 131 -8.24 19.19 -5.68
C ASN A 131 -9.01 18.76 -4.42
N ILE A 132 -9.11 19.62 -3.41
CA ILE A 132 -9.93 19.33 -2.22
C ILE A 132 -11.41 19.19 -2.59
N LEU A 133 -11.92 20.04 -3.50
CA LEU A 133 -13.30 19.93 -3.96
C LEU A 133 -13.57 18.66 -4.75
N GLU A 134 -12.68 18.31 -5.67
CA GLU A 134 -12.79 17.07 -6.46
C GLU A 134 -12.86 15.84 -5.55
N GLN A 135 -12.01 15.78 -4.52
CA GLN A 135 -12.03 14.73 -3.52
C GLN A 135 -13.38 14.63 -2.79
N HIS A 136 -13.97 15.77 -2.41
CA HIS A 136 -15.29 15.79 -1.77
C HIS A 136 -16.43 15.36 -2.70
N ILE A 137 -16.32 15.66 -4.00
CA ILE A 137 -17.33 15.24 -4.97
C ILE A 137 -17.28 13.72 -5.20
N GLU A 138 -16.09 13.14 -5.25
CA GLU A 138 -15.92 11.69 -5.30
C GLU A 138 -16.49 11.02 -4.05
N GLU A 139 -16.24 11.59 -2.87
CA GLU A 139 -16.80 11.15 -1.59
C GLU A 139 -18.33 11.21 -1.59
N ASP A 140 -18.91 12.34 -1.98
CA ASP A 140 -20.37 12.54 -2.02
C ASP A 140 -21.04 11.58 -3.02
N SER A 141 -20.44 11.34 -4.17
CA SER A 141 -20.91 10.39 -5.17
C SER A 141 -20.94 8.96 -4.60
N TYR A 142 -19.89 8.60 -3.88
CA TYR A 142 -19.79 7.32 -3.20
C TYR A 142 -20.83 7.18 -2.07
N LEU A 143 -20.95 8.18 -1.19
CA LEU A 143 -21.96 8.20 -0.13
C LEU A 143 -23.40 8.18 -0.67
N ALA A 144 -23.66 8.84 -1.80
CA ALA A 144 -24.94 8.77 -2.49
C ALA A 144 -25.25 7.34 -2.99
N SER A 145 -24.25 6.65 -3.53
CA SER A 145 -24.38 5.26 -3.96
C SER A 145 -24.69 4.32 -2.78
N LEU A 146 -24.03 4.53 -1.63
CA LEU A 146 -24.32 3.77 -0.41
C LEU A 146 -25.73 4.03 0.13
N LYS A 147 -26.21 5.26 0.12
CA LYS A 147 -27.58 5.62 0.57
C LYS A 147 -28.67 5.06 -0.34
N ALA A 148 -28.45 5.07 -1.65
CA ALA A 148 -29.38 4.49 -2.62
C ALA A 148 -29.59 2.98 -2.45
N GLN A 149 -28.68 2.29 -1.78
CA GLN A 149 -28.71 0.85 -1.52
C GLN A 149 -29.48 0.46 -0.23
N HIS A 150 -29.91 1.41 0.60
CA HIS A 150 -30.76 1.16 1.76
C HIS A 150 -32.23 1.21 1.36
N PRO A 151 -32.97 0.09 1.40
CA PRO A 151 -34.40 0.08 1.13
C PRO A 151 -35.19 0.60 2.35
N SER A 152 -35.15 1.90 2.58
CA SER A 152 -36.08 2.57 3.47
C SER A 152 -37.19 3.18 2.63
N GLY A 153 -38.20 2.37 2.32
CA GLY A 153 -39.44 2.81 1.69
C GLY A 153 -39.64 2.25 0.29
N LEU A 154 -40.67 1.42 0.18
CA LEU A 154 -41.45 1.01 -1.00
C LEU A 154 -40.85 1.45 -2.35
N SER A 155 -40.03 0.60 -2.94
CA SER A 155 -39.61 0.74 -4.32
C SER A 155 -40.87 0.68 -5.20
N ASP A 156 -41.07 1.73 -5.99
CA ASP A 156 -42.02 1.74 -7.05
C ASP A 156 -41.64 0.63 -8.05
N PRO A 157 -42.48 -0.43 -8.24
CA PRO A 157 -42.18 -1.57 -9.11
C PRO A 157 -42.16 -1.18 -10.60
N PHE A 158 -42.44 0.07 -10.95
CA PHE A 158 -42.54 0.59 -12.31
C PHE A 158 -41.32 1.41 -12.77
N VAL A 159 -40.31 1.64 -11.93
CA VAL A 159 -39.06 2.25 -12.39
C VAL A 159 -38.15 1.10 -12.86
N PRO A 160 -37.93 0.92 -14.17
CA PRO A 160 -36.97 -0.07 -14.64
C PRO A 160 -35.63 0.32 -14.00
N PRO A 161 -34.86 -0.64 -13.48
CA PRO A 161 -33.50 -0.34 -13.05
C PRO A 161 -32.80 0.28 -14.25
N LEU A 162 -32.44 1.54 -14.16
CA LEU A 162 -31.51 2.14 -15.10
C LEU A 162 -30.34 1.18 -15.14
N ALA A 163 -30.20 0.47 -16.25
CA ALA A 163 -29.02 -0.30 -16.57
C ALA A 163 -27.88 0.72 -16.74
N SER A 164 -27.44 1.29 -15.61
CA SER A 164 -26.23 2.07 -15.55
C SER A 164 -25.11 1.07 -15.78
N GLN A 165 -24.38 1.26 -16.85
CA GLN A 165 -23.08 0.64 -17.10
C GLN A 165 -22.06 1.08 -16.03
N THR A 166 -22.51 1.42 -14.83
CA THR A 166 -21.68 1.81 -13.70
C THR A 166 -21.07 0.54 -13.11
N GLN A 167 -19.77 0.57 -13.02
CA GLN A 167 -18.96 -0.46 -12.40
C GLN A 167 -19.41 -0.65 -10.95
N PRO A 168 -19.52 -1.87 -10.42
CA PRO A 168 -19.89 -2.09 -9.02
C PRO A 168 -18.77 -1.54 -8.12
N ALA A 169 -18.98 -0.37 -7.57
CA ALA A 169 -18.00 0.29 -6.70
C ALA A 169 -18.05 -0.24 -5.26
N THR A 170 -19.13 -0.95 -4.88
CA THR A 170 -19.36 -1.40 -3.51
C THR A 170 -19.46 -2.93 -3.41
N PHE A 171 -19.12 -3.47 -2.23
CA PHE A 171 -19.27 -4.91 -1.95
C PHE A 171 -20.71 -5.38 -2.13
N ARG A 172 -21.69 -4.58 -1.71
CA ARG A 172 -23.11 -4.93 -1.83
C ARG A 172 -23.56 -5.09 -3.27
N GLU A 173 -23.15 -4.16 -4.14
CA GLU A 173 -23.43 -4.26 -5.58
C GLU A 173 -22.77 -5.48 -6.20
N LEU A 174 -21.48 -5.71 -5.87
CA LEU A 174 -20.72 -6.84 -6.38
C LEU A 174 -21.39 -8.17 -5.97
N PHE A 175 -21.66 -8.39 -4.68
CA PHE A 175 -22.20 -9.67 -4.22
C PHE A 175 -23.65 -9.88 -4.70
N THR A 176 -24.46 -8.82 -4.82
CA THR A 176 -25.78 -8.91 -5.43
C THR A 176 -25.70 -9.32 -6.89
N ARG A 177 -24.75 -8.76 -7.64
CA ARG A 177 -24.50 -9.12 -9.05
C ARG A 177 -24.00 -10.55 -9.18
N LEU A 178 -23.02 -10.98 -8.36
CA LEU A 178 -22.48 -12.34 -8.37
C LEU A 178 -23.57 -13.38 -8.04
N ARG A 179 -24.44 -13.07 -7.09
CA ARG A 179 -25.62 -13.92 -6.78
C ARG A 179 -26.58 -13.99 -7.96
N GLY A 180 -26.83 -12.86 -8.63
CA GLY A 180 -27.65 -12.80 -9.85
C GLY A 180 -27.08 -13.61 -11.02
N LEU A 181 -25.76 -13.72 -11.11
CA LEU A 181 -25.04 -14.57 -12.06
C LEU A 181 -25.01 -16.05 -11.66
N GLY A 182 -25.52 -16.40 -10.49
CA GLY A 182 -25.56 -17.78 -10.00
C GLY A 182 -24.25 -18.32 -9.46
N LEU A 183 -23.33 -17.44 -8.99
CA LEU A 183 -22.05 -17.88 -8.41
C LEU A 183 -22.29 -18.79 -7.19
N PRO A 184 -21.70 -20.02 -7.16
CA PRO A 184 -21.85 -20.93 -6.03
C PRO A 184 -21.21 -20.37 -4.76
N PRO A 185 -21.87 -20.45 -3.57
CA PRO A 185 -21.32 -19.99 -2.29
C PRO A 185 -19.93 -20.58 -1.97
N ALA A 186 -19.73 -21.87 -2.26
CA ALA A 186 -18.45 -22.55 -2.00
C ALA A 186 -17.27 -21.97 -2.80
N GLN A 187 -17.52 -21.52 -4.02
CA GLN A 187 -16.48 -20.89 -4.86
C GLN A 187 -16.12 -19.52 -4.31
N LEU A 188 -17.12 -18.73 -3.90
CA LEU A 188 -16.89 -17.44 -3.25
C LEU A 188 -16.10 -17.62 -1.94
N GLU A 189 -16.52 -18.56 -1.09
CA GLU A 189 -15.85 -18.83 0.19
C GLU A 189 -14.41 -19.27 0.00
N GLN A 190 -14.11 -20.12 -0.99
CA GLN A 190 -12.75 -20.52 -1.30
C GLN A 190 -11.88 -19.30 -1.66
N LEU A 191 -12.37 -18.41 -2.53
CA LEU A 191 -11.63 -17.20 -2.90
C LEU A 191 -11.43 -16.27 -1.69
N LEU A 192 -12.46 -16.07 -0.86
CA LEU A 192 -12.36 -15.19 0.32
C LEU A 192 -11.35 -15.70 1.36
N ARG A 193 -11.17 -17.03 1.49
CA ARG A 193 -10.13 -17.60 2.35
C ARG A 193 -8.71 -17.31 1.87
N GLU A 194 -8.54 -17.12 0.57
CA GLU A 194 -7.25 -16.87 -0.08
C GLU A 194 -7.02 -15.39 -0.41
N LEU A 195 -7.99 -14.52 -0.06
CA LEU A 195 -7.93 -13.10 -0.38
C LEU A 195 -6.73 -12.43 0.32
N ASP A 196 -5.81 -11.87 -0.48
CA ASP A 196 -4.58 -11.22 -0.01
C ASP A 196 -4.27 -10.03 -0.90
N ILE A 197 -4.68 -8.85 -0.44
CA ILE A 197 -4.47 -7.56 -1.12
C ILE A 197 -3.41 -6.79 -0.35
N ARG A 198 -2.37 -6.37 -1.05
CA ARG A 198 -1.26 -5.61 -0.45
C ARG A 198 -1.02 -4.31 -1.19
N LEU A 199 -1.14 -3.21 -0.48
CA LEU A 199 -0.92 -1.86 -0.98
C LEU A 199 0.39 -1.33 -0.43
N VAL A 200 1.35 -1.03 -1.31
CA VAL A 200 2.71 -0.67 -0.92
C VAL A 200 2.97 0.80 -1.16
N PHE A 201 3.17 1.55 -0.09
CA PHE A 201 3.44 2.98 -0.14
C PHE A 201 4.89 3.23 -0.56
N THR A 202 5.07 4.06 -1.58
CA THR A 202 6.39 4.48 -2.05
C THR A 202 6.66 5.93 -1.69
N ALA A 203 7.95 6.28 -1.51
CA ALA A 203 8.34 7.66 -1.33
C ALA A 203 8.17 8.47 -2.63
N HIS A 204 7.87 9.75 -2.48
CA HIS A 204 8.00 10.73 -3.56
C HIS A 204 8.61 12.01 -2.99
N PRO A 205 9.93 12.20 -3.10
CA PRO A 205 10.64 13.30 -2.42
C PRO A 205 10.13 14.69 -2.76
N THR A 206 9.61 14.89 -3.99
CA THR A 206 9.07 16.17 -4.45
C THR A 206 7.66 16.47 -3.92
N GLU A 207 6.96 15.47 -3.37
CA GLU A 207 5.61 15.58 -2.85
C GLU A 207 5.54 15.71 -1.31
N ILE A 208 6.68 15.92 -0.65
CA ILE A 208 6.74 16.09 0.80
C ILE A 208 6.20 17.47 1.16
N VAL A 209 4.89 17.51 1.39
CA VAL A 209 4.20 18.72 1.82
C VAL A 209 4.47 18.97 3.32
N ARG A 210 4.78 20.23 3.68
CA ARG A 210 4.98 20.63 5.08
C ARG A 210 3.77 20.26 5.94
N HIS A 211 4.04 19.73 7.12
CA HIS A 211 3.01 19.33 8.09
C HIS A 211 1.98 20.45 8.35
N THR A 212 2.44 21.70 8.42
CA THR A 212 1.55 22.88 8.58
C THR A 212 0.59 23.07 7.41
N VAL A 213 1.04 22.84 6.18
CA VAL A 213 0.18 22.93 4.97
C VAL A 213 -0.86 21.81 4.98
N ARG A 214 -0.46 20.58 5.28
CA ARG A 214 -1.37 19.42 5.43
C ARG A 214 -2.48 19.68 6.45
N HIS A 215 -2.14 20.30 7.59
CA HIS A 215 -3.14 20.70 8.58
C HIS A 215 -4.14 21.70 8.02
N LYS A 216 -3.68 22.69 7.25
CA LYS A 216 -4.57 23.66 6.62
C LYS A 216 -5.47 23.03 5.57
N GLN A 217 -4.93 22.19 4.71
CA GLN A 217 -5.72 21.43 3.75
C GLN A 217 -6.88 20.68 4.41
N ARG A 218 -6.62 19.98 5.51
CA ARG A 218 -7.66 19.26 6.26
C ARG A 218 -8.68 20.18 6.90
N ARG A 219 -8.25 21.30 7.48
CA ARG A 219 -9.19 22.26 8.07
C ARG A 219 -10.09 22.86 7.00
N VAL A 220 -9.52 23.20 5.85
CA VAL A 220 -10.29 23.68 4.68
C VAL A 220 -11.27 22.58 4.23
N ALA A 221 -10.83 21.35 4.06
CA ALA A 221 -11.67 20.22 3.70
C ALA A 221 -12.83 20.02 4.70
N ALA A 222 -12.54 20.01 6.00
CA ALA A 222 -13.56 19.87 7.03
C ALA A 222 -14.56 21.04 7.07
N LEU A 223 -14.13 22.26 6.78
CA LEU A 223 -15.03 23.42 6.70
C LEU A 223 -15.91 23.38 5.45
N ILE A 224 -15.37 22.95 4.30
CA ILE A 224 -16.13 22.71 3.07
C ILE A 224 -17.20 21.64 3.32
N GLN A 225 -16.84 20.51 3.92
CA GLN A 225 -17.78 19.43 4.26
C GLN A 225 -18.92 19.92 5.15
N LYS A 226 -18.61 20.71 6.20
CA LYS A 226 -19.64 21.31 7.07
C LYS A 226 -20.57 22.26 6.33
N LEU A 227 -20.04 23.07 5.42
CA LEU A 227 -20.84 23.96 4.58
C LEU A 227 -21.80 23.20 3.65
N GLN A 228 -21.40 22.02 3.20
CA GLN A 228 -22.19 21.15 2.30
C GLN A 228 -23.34 20.42 3.03
N GLN A 229 -23.12 20.03 4.27
CA GLN A 229 -24.19 19.45 5.13
C GLN A 229 -25.27 20.49 5.53
N SER A 230 -25.35 21.58 4.80
CA SER A 230 -25.99 22.83 5.18
C SER A 230 -27.50 22.88 5.14
N ASP A 231 -28.22 21.81 4.77
CA ASP A 231 -29.70 21.80 4.82
C ASP A 231 -30.25 22.00 6.24
N GLN A 232 -29.40 21.87 7.26
CA GLN A 232 -29.72 22.04 8.67
C GLN A 232 -29.11 23.31 9.31
N LEU A 233 -28.28 24.06 8.56
CA LEU A 233 -27.61 25.25 9.08
C LEU A 233 -28.46 26.50 8.89
N ASN A 234 -28.55 27.34 9.94
CA ASN A 234 -29.11 28.69 9.81
C ASN A 234 -28.15 29.62 9.03
N LEU A 235 -28.66 30.80 8.63
CA LEU A 235 -27.89 31.76 7.83
C LEU A 235 -26.64 32.29 8.56
N ASP A 236 -26.73 32.45 9.88
CA ASP A 236 -25.62 32.97 10.70
C ASP A 236 -24.49 31.92 10.81
N ASP A 237 -24.83 30.65 11.00
CA ASP A 237 -23.84 29.56 11.06
C ASP A 237 -23.14 29.38 9.69
N ARG A 238 -23.90 29.45 8.58
CA ARG A 238 -23.33 29.40 7.22
C ARG A 238 -22.38 30.58 6.97
N HIS A 239 -22.76 31.77 7.38
CA HIS A 239 -21.91 32.96 7.27
C HIS A 239 -20.62 32.82 8.11
N SER A 240 -20.75 32.31 9.36
CA SER A 240 -19.61 32.05 10.25
C SER A 240 -18.65 31.05 9.65
N LEU A 241 -19.14 29.92 9.11
CA LEU A 241 -18.30 28.91 8.45
C LEU A 241 -17.58 29.47 7.22
N ARG A 242 -18.24 30.31 6.43
CA ARG A 242 -17.61 30.97 5.29
C ARG A 242 -16.47 31.90 5.72
N LEU A 243 -16.66 32.71 6.76
CA LEU A 243 -15.59 33.54 7.31
C LEU A 243 -14.42 32.71 7.84
N GLN A 244 -14.68 31.59 8.55
CA GLN A 244 -13.65 30.68 9.00
C GLN A 244 -12.87 30.08 7.85
N LEU A 245 -13.54 29.69 6.76
CA LEU A 245 -12.92 29.15 5.56
C LEU A 245 -12.04 30.20 4.86
N GLU A 246 -12.52 31.43 4.71
CA GLU A 246 -11.74 32.55 4.18
C GLU A 246 -10.49 32.81 5.03
N GLU A 247 -10.63 32.85 6.36
CA GLU A 247 -9.50 33.03 7.27
C GLU A 247 -8.47 31.91 7.15
N GLU A 248 -8.91 30.64 7.05
CA GLU A 248 -7.98 29.51 6.90
C GLU A 248 -7.23 29.54 5.56
N ILE A 249 -7.89 29.96 4.46
CA ILE A 249 -7.24 30.13 3.16
C ILE A 249 -6.24 31.31 3.21
N ARG A 250 -6.56 32.40 3.91
CA ARG A 250 -5.63 33.53 4.12
C ARG A 250 -4.41 33.11 4.95
N LEU A 251 -4.61 32.32 6.00
CA LEU A 251 -3.52 31.74 6.78
C LEU A 251 -2.67 30.79 5.93
N TRP A 252 -3.28 30.03 5.02
CA TRP A 252 -2.54 29.19 4.08
C TRP A 252 -1.74 30.02 3.10
N TRP A 253 -2.32 31.04 2.51
CA TRP A 253 -1.62 32.01 1.65
C TRP A 253 -0.35 32.57 2.30
N ARG A 254 -0.38 32.85 3.60
CA ARG A 254 0.76 33.37 4.38
C ARG A 254 1.72 32.29 4.87
N THR A 255 1.41 31.02 4.65
CA THR A 255 2.26 29.90 5.08
C THR A 255 3.24 29.57 3.95
N ASP A 256 4.50 29.39 4.31
CA ASP A 256 5.53 28.95 3.39
C ASP A 256 5.30 27.49 2.99
N GLU A 257 5.19 27.19 1.69
CA GLU A 257 4.95 25.82 1.16
C GLU A 257 6.26 25.03 1.03
N LEU A 258 7.35 25.72 0.75
CA LEU A 258 8.64 25.08 0.53
C LEU A 258 9.36 24.77 1.83
N HIS A 259 10.04 23.64 1.88
CA HIS A 259 11.01 23.34 2.92
C HIS A 259 12.26 24.19 2.71
N GLN A 260 12.79 24.78 3.81
CA GLN A 260 14.05 25.53 3.78
C GLN A 260 15.27 24.62 3.92
N PHE A 261 15.07 23.32 4.05
CA PHE A 261 16.10 22.29 4.18
C PHE A 261 15.72 21.09 3.31
N LYS A 262 16.72 20.32 2.89
CA LYS A 262 16.48 19.06 2.17
C LYS A 262 15.85 18.05 3.12
N PRO A 263 14.65 17.49 2.83
CA PRO A 263 14.05 16.47 3.66
C PRO A 263 14.95 15.24 3.80
N SER A 264 14.99 14.68 4.98
CA SER A 264 15.66 13.40 5.24
C SER A 264 14.72 12.22 4.93
N VAL A 265 15.29 11.02 4.82
CA VAL A 265 14.47 9.79 4.66
C VAL A 265 13.48 9.61 5.81
N LEU A 266 13.82 10.03 7.03
CA LEU A 266 12.89 9.97 8.17
C LEU A 266 11.74 10.99 8.07
N ASP A 267 11.94 12.12 7.40
CA ASP A 267 10.85 13.05 7.08
C ASP A 267 9.89 12.44 6.05
N GLU A 268 10.43 11.68 5.08
CA GLU A 268 9.62 10.91 4.13
C GLU A 268 8.79 9.83 4.85
N VAL A 269 9.41 9.13 5.80
CA VAL A 269 8.72 8.14 6.66
C VAL A 269 7.58 8.80 7.43
N ASP A 270 7.81 9.94 8.08
CA ASP A 270 6.76 10.68 8.79
C ASP A 270 5.61 11.08 7.85
N TYR A 271 5.95 11.55 6.65
CA TYR A 271 4.96 11.88 5.63
C TYR A 271 4.07 10.70 5.26
N ALA A 272 4.64 9.54 4.95
CA ALA A 272 3.87 8.36 4.57
C ALA A 272 3.03 7.82 5.74
N LEU A 273 3.62 7.74 6.94
CA LEU A 273 2.94 7.20 8.12
C LEU A 273 1.81 8.10 8.64
N HIS A 274 1.80 9.37 8.25
CA HIS A 274 0.73 10.29 8.56
C HIS A 274 -0.66 9.79 8.08
N TYR A 275 -0.75 9.22 6.87
CA TYR A 275 -2.02 8.67 6.36
C TYR A 275 -2.51 7.48 7.18
N PHE A 276 -1.59 6.67 7.70
CA PHE A 276 -1.95 5.59 8.61
C PHE A 276 -2.54 6.12 9.90
N GLN A 277 -1.87 7.09 10.53
CA GLN A 277 -2.30 7.63 11.82
C GLN A 277 -3.66 8.31 11.77
N GLN A 278 -3.93 9.04 10.71
CA GLN A 278 -5.07 9.95 10.66
C GLN A 278 -6.29 9.33 9.97
N VAL A 279 -6.07 8.35 9.09
CA VAL A 279 -7.13 7.85 8.21
C VAL A 279 -7.20 6.32 8.24
N LEU A 280 -6.15 5.62 7.82
CA LEU A 280 -6.22 4.18 7.57
C LEU A 280 -6.49 3.36 8.82
N PHE A 281 -5.97 3.80 9.97
CA PHE A 281 -6.20 3.13 11.25
C PHE A 281 -7.69 3.08 11.63
N GLU A 282 -8.45 4.08 11.22
CA GLU A 282 -9.90 4.16 11.43
C GLU A 282 -10.70 3.56 10.28
N ALA A 283 -10.23 3.67 9.04
CA ALA A 283 -10.92 3.20 7.86
C ALA A 283 -10.89 1.67 7.71
N MET A 284 -9.78 1.02 8.04
CA MET A 284 -9.62 -0.43 7.81
C MET A 284 -10.62 -1.32 8.56
N PRO A 285 -10.92 -1.12 9.86
CA PRO A 285 -11.98 -1.88 10.53
C PRO A 285 -13.36 -1.67 9.90
N GLN A 286 -13.63 -0.47 9.36
CA GLN A 286 -14.88 -0.20 8.65
C GLN A 286 -14.96 -0.95 7.33
N LEU A 287 -13.84 -1.08 6.60
CA LEU A 287 -13.76 -1.90 5.39
C LEU A 287 -14.14 -3.36 5.68
N VAL A 288 -13.59 -3.92 6.77
CA VAL A 288 -13.91 -5.28 7.25
C VAL A 288 -15.41 -5.41 7.58
N GLN A 289 -15.96 -4.45 8.31
CA GLN A 289 -17.40 -4.45 8.63
C GLN A 289 -18.27 -4.36 7.38
N ARG A 290 -17.87 -3.59 6.35
CA ARG A 290 -18.63 -3.45 5.09
C ARG A 290 -18.67 -4.76 4.29
N ILE A 291 -17.53 -5.44 4.15
CA ILE A 291 -17.52 -6.73 3.43
C ILE A 291 -18.34 -7.78 4.18
N HIS A 292 -18.24 -7.87 5.52
CA HIS A 292 -19.02 -8.77 6.34
C HIS A 292 -20.53 -8.49 6.21
N GLY A 293 -20.96 -7.24 6.31
CA GLY A 293 -22.36 -6.85 6.18
C GLY A 293 -22.93 -7.10 4.78
N ALA A 294 -22.11 -6.90 3.73
CA ALA A 294 -22.52 -7.17 2.37
C ALA A 294 -22.63 -8.68 2.08
N LEU A 295 -21.71 -9.49 2.64
CA LEU A 295 -21.80 -10.96 2.58
C LEU A 295 -23.03 -11.47 3.31
N GLN A 296 -23.28 -11.03 4.53
CA GLN A 296 -24.45 -11.43 5.30
C GLN A 296 -25.77 -11.14 4.56
N ALA A 297 -25.83 -10.02 3.83
CA ALA A 297 -27.03 -9.67 3.05
C ALA A 297 -27.22 -10.53 1.80
N SER A 298 -26.15 -10.94 1.12
CA SER A 298 -26.20 -11.63 -0.18
C SER A 298 -25.89 -13.12 -0.09
N TYR A 299 -24.97 -13.52 0.80
CA TYR A 299 -24.47 -14.88 0.98
C TYR A 299 -24.32 -15.22 2.47
N PRO A 300 -25.44 -15.36 3.23
CA PRO A 300 -25.40 -15.46 4.70
C PRO A 300 -24.67 -16.70 5.23
N ASP A 301 -24.55 -17.75 4.40
CA ASP A 301 -23.89 -19.01 4.79
C ASP A 301 -22.41 -19.05 4.44
N VAL A 302 -21.87 -18.00 3.80
CA VAL A 302 -20.45 -17.90 3.42
C VAL A 302 -19.63 -17.33 4.56
N VAL A 303 -18.53 -17.99 4.92
CA VAL A 303 -17.60 -17.49 5.91
C VAL A 303 -16.87 -16.25 5.37
N PRO A 304 -16.91 -15.12 6.08
CA PRO A 304 -16.21 -13.91 5.63
C PRO A 304 -14.70 -14.09 5.64
N PRO A 305 -13.95 -13.24 4.92
CA PRO A 305 -12.49 -13.26 4.93
C PRO A 305 -11.95 -12.87 6.31
N GLN A 306 -10.68 -13.20 6.58
CA GLN A 306 -10.00 -12.72 7.77
C GLN A 306 -9.86 -11.19 7.73
N ASP A 307 -9.85 -10.53 8.89
CA ASP A 307 -9.72 -9.07 8.98
C ASP A 307 -8.49 -8.52 8.23
N ALA A 308 -7.40 -9.28 8.18
CA ALA A 308 -6.16 -8.89 7.51
C ALA A 308 -6.11 -9.26 6.01
N PHE A 309 -7.24 -9.37 5.33
CA PHE A 309 -7.29 -9.65 3.89
C PHE A 309 -6.70 -8.50 3.03
N CYS A 310 -6.70 -7.29 3.57
CA CYS A 310 -6.06 -6.13 2.97
C CYS A 310 -5.03 -5.56 3.94
N THR A 311 -3.78 -5.48 3.52
CA THR A 311 -2.64 -5.04 4.35
C THR A 311 -1.75 -4.07 3.59
N PHE A 312 -0.84 -3.44 4.32
CA PHE A 312 0.04 -2.43 3.75
C PHE A 312 1.50 -2.83 3.82
N GLY A 313 2.24 -2.44 2.78
CA GLY A 313 3.68 -2.41 2.75
C GLY A 313 4.20 -0.99 2.63
N SER A 314 5.49 -0.79 2.84
CA SER A 314 6.16 0.48 2.64
C SER A 314 7.56 0.27 2.09
N TRP A 315 7.93 1.09 1.12
CA TRP A 315 9.29 1.23 0.63
C TRP A 315 10.02 2.38 1.32
N VAL A 316 9.26 3.24 1.99
CA VAL A 316 9.82 4.45 2.62
C VAL A 316 10.69 4.04 3.81
N GLY A 317 11.97 4.36 3.75
CA GLY A 317 12.97 3.96 4.73
C GLY A 317 13.50 2.52 4.58
N SER A 318 13.17 1.83 3.48
CA SER A 318 13.60 0.45 3.24
C SER A 318 14.07 0.14 1.81
N ASP A 319 13.72 0.98 0.85
CA ASP A 319 14.16 0.87 -0.54
C ASP A 319 15.55 1.49 -0.71
N ARG A 320 16.53 0.66 -1.09
CA ARG A 320 17.95 1.05 -1.26
C ARG A 320 18.37 1.24 -2.71
N ASP A 321 17.48 0.86 -3.63
CA ASP A 321 17.77 0.95 -5.05
C ASP A 321 17.88 2.42 -5.48
N GLY A 322 19.11 2.81 -5.90
CA GLY A 322 19.40 4.19 -6.28
C GLY A 322 19.40 5.21 -5.14
N ASN A 323 19.19 4.80 -3.87
CA ASN A 323 19.15 5.73 -2.73
C ASN A 323 20.17 5.37 -1.63
N PRO A 324 21.39 5.93 -1.67
CA PRO A 324 22.42 5.65 -0.68
C PRO A 324 22.09 6.19 0.72
N SER A 325 21.07 7.03 0.88
CA SER A 325 20.65 7.56 2.18
C SER A 325 19.83 6.55 2.99
N VAL A 326 19.34 5.47 2.37
CA VAL A 326 18.60 4.39 3.07
C VAL A 326 19.59 3.37 3.61
N THR A 327 20.22 3.70 4.73
CA THR A 327 21.17 2.83 5.42
C THR A 327 20.48 1.81 6.33
N PRO A 328 21.16 0.76 6.82
CA PRO A 328 20.63 -0.15 7.84
C PRO A 328 20.09 0.57 9.08
N GLU A 329 20.77 1.60 9.55
CA GLU A 329 20.33 2.43 10.68
C GLU A 329 19.00 3.14 10.42
N ILE A 330 18.80 3.68 9.21
CA ILE A 330 17.56 4.34 8.81
C ILE A 330 16.39 3.35 8.82
N THR A 331 16.59 2.14 8.27
CA THR A 331 15.54 1.11 8.27
C THR A 331 15.19 0.66 9.70
N TRP A 332 16.18 0.53 10.57
CA TRP A 332 15.95 0.24 12.00
C TRP A 332 15.11 1.32 12.68
N ARG A 333 15.48 2.58 12.50
CA ARG A 333 14.73 3.72 13.05
C ARG A 333 13.32 3.80 12.50
N THR A 334 13.12 3.49 11.21
CA THR A 334 11.80 3.41 10.58
C THR A 334 10.92 2.36 11.27
N ALA A 335 11.44 1.17 11.53
CA ALA A 335 10.72 0.12 12.24
C ALA A 335 10.35 0.52 13.67
N CYS A 336 11.30 1.12 14.41
CA CYS A 336 11.05 1.66 15.74
C CYS A 336 9.97 2.75 15.74
N TYR A 337 9.98 3.62 14.73
CA TYR A 337 9.01 4.70 14.60
C TYR A 337 7.61 4.17 14.30
N GLN A 338 7.46 3.23 13.38
CA GLN A 338 6.19 2.57 13.11
C GLN A 338 5.61 1.91 14.37
N ARG A 339 6.42 1.13 15.10
CA ARG A 339 6.01 0.46 16.35
C ARG A 339 5.61 1.48 17.43
N LYS A 340 6.33 2.59 17.55
CA LYS A 340 5.98 3.68 18.46
C LYS A 340 4.55 4.17 18.20
N LEU A 341 4.24 4.50 16.95
CA LEU A 341 2.92 5.01 16.56
C LEU A 341 1.79 4.04 16.91
N MET A 342 2.02 2.74 16.65
CA MET A 342 1.04 1.71 16.98
C MET A 342 0.82 1.59 18.49
N LEU A 343 1.89 1.52 19.27
CA LEU A 343 1.80 1.40 20.71
C LEU A 343 1.09 2.60 21.36
N GLU A 344 1.36 3.82 20.91
CA GLU A 344 0.68 5.02 21.40
C GLU A 344 -0.83 4.97 21.13
N ARG A 345 -1.24 4.49 19.95
CA ARG A 345 -2.65 4.30 19.60
C ARG A 345 -3.30 3.21 20.43
N TYR A 346 -2.66 2.06 20.60
CA TYR A 346 -3.20 0.97 21.42
C TYR A 346 -3.30 1.35 22.90
N ILE A 347 -2.31 2.05 23.43
CA ILE A 347 -2.36 2.57 24.81
C ILE A 347 -3.58 3.49 24.99
N SER A 348 -3.81 4.42 24.07
CA SER A 348 -4.96 5.31 24.12
C SER A 348 -6.29 4.56 24.03
N ALA A 349 -6.40 3.59 23.10
CA ALA A 349 -7.61 2.78 22.92
C ALA A 349 -7.92 1.92 24.16
N VAL A 350 -6.91 1.25 24.74
CA VAL A 350 -7.07 0.43 25.96
C VAL A 350 -7.43 1.29 27.17
N GLN A 351 -6.92 2.53 27.28
CA GLN A 351 -7.35 3.48 28.30
C GLN A 351 -8.84 3.81 28.17
N GLY A 352 -9.31 4.10 26.96
CA GLY A 352 -10.73 4.35 26.69
C GLY A 352 -11.61 3.16 27.05
N LEU A 353 -11.19 1.94 26.64
CA LEU A 353 -11.90 0.69 26.98
C LEU A 353 -11.95 0.46 28.50
N ARG A 354 -10.85 0.69 29.20
CA ARG A 354 -10.81 0.56 30.66
C ARG A 354 -11.81 1.50 31.36
N ASP A 355 -11.96 2.71 30.84
CA ASP A 355 -12.91 3.68 31.42
C ASP A 355 -14.37 3.31 31.07
N GLN A 356 -14.61 2.65 29.96
CA GLN A 356 -15.93 2.21 29.52
C GLN A 356 -16.38 0.90 30.19
N LEU A 357 -15.50 -0.12 30.28
CA LEU A 357 -15.84 -1.46 30.72
C LEU A 357 -15.79 -1.60 32.26
N SER A 358 -16.59 -0.80 32.98
CA SER A 358 -16.72 -0.83 34.45
C SER A 358 -17.77 -1.83 34.95
N ILE A 359 -17.88 -2.98 34.25
CA ILE A 359 -18.90 -4.00 34.54
C ILE A 359 -18.53 -4.74 35.83
N SER A 360 -19.47 -4.79 36.79
CA SER A 360 -19.28 -5.47 38.06
C SER A 360 -19.74 -6.92 38.03
N MET A 361 -18.94 -7.81 38.63
CA MET A 361 -19.29 -9.24 38.85
C MET A 361 -20.56 -9.44 39.71
N GLN A 362 -21.03 -8.41 40.39
CA GLN A 362 -22.31 -8.48 41.14
C GLN A 362 -23.52 -8.51 40.19
N TRP A 363 -23.39 -7.97 38.98
CA TRP A 363 -24.49 -7.78 38.03
C TRP A 363 -24.33 -8.58 36.73
N SER A 364 -23.13 -9.05 36.43
CA SER A 364 -22.81 -9.81 35.22
C SER A 364 -21.88 -10.99 35.53
N GLN A 365 -22.11 -12.10 34.88
CA GLN A 365 -21.19 -13.23 34.96
C GLN A 365 -19.93 -12.91 34.14
N VAL A 366 -18.84 -13.56 34.50
CA VAL A 366 -17.55 -13.43 33.83
C VAL A 366 -17.04 -14.84 33.49
N SER A 367 -16.47 -15.02 32.34
CA SER A 367 -16.00 -16.32 31.88
C SER A 367 -14.83 -16.83 32.75
N ALA A 368 -14.78 -18.15 32.96
CA ALA A 368 -13.70 -18.78 33.71
C ALA A 368 -12.31 -18.53 33.09
N PRO A 369 -12.11 -18.58 31.77
CA PRO A 369 -10.82 -18.26 31.16
C PRO A 369 -10.30 -16.85 31.46
N LEU A 370 -11.20 -15.84 31.53
CA LEU A 370 -10.81 -14.48 31.91
C LEU A 370 -10.37 -14.41 33.38
N LEU A 371 -11.06 -15.11 34.28
CA LEU A 371 -10.69 -15.15 35.72
C LEU A 371 -9.36 -15.87 35.93
N GLU A 372 -9.12 -16.96 35.24
CA GLU A 372 -7.83 -17.67 35.24
C GLU A 372 -6.69 -16.78 34.73
N SER A 373 -6.92 -16.07 33.64
CA SER A 373 -5.96 -15.09 33.09
C SER A 373 -5.65 -13.98 34.08
N LEU A 374 -6.66 -13.47 34.82
CA LEU A 374 -6.46 -12.46 35.87
C LEU A 374 -5.60 -12.98 37.03
N GLU A 375 -5.76 -14.26 37.44
CA GLU A 375 -4.92 -14.84 38.49
C GLU A 375 -3.47 -15.00 38.01
N MET A 376 -3.24 -15.36 36.73
CA MET A 376 -1.90 -15.38 36.16
C MET A 376 -1.29 -13.97 36.10
N ASP A 377 -2.07 -12.97 35.72
CA ASP A 377 -1.61 -11.58 35.70
C ASP A 377 -1.28 -11.06 37.10
N ARG A 378 -2.07 -11.47 38.13
CA ARG A 378 -1.79 -11.13 39.52
C ARG A 378 -0.43 -11.63 40.00
N LEU A 379 -0.09 -12.87 39.61
CA LEU A 379 1.21 -13.46 39.95
C LEU A 379 2.36 -12.77 39.20
N ARG A 380 2.10 -12.33 37.98
CA ARG A 380 3.09 -11.66 37.11
C ARG A 380 3.32 -10.20 37.50
N PHE A 381 2.26 -9.50 37.96
CA PHE A 381 2.26 -8.07 38.32
C PHE A 381 1.67 -7.83 39.70
N PRO A 382 2.33 -8.26 40.77
CA PRO A 382 1.80 -8.12 42.13
C PRO A 382 1.59 -6.65 42.54
N GLU A 383 2.46 -5.76 42.10
CA GLU A 383 2.37 -4.31 42.45
C GLU A 383 1.13 -3.66 41.81
N ILE A 384 0.79 -4.00 40.57
CA ILE A 384 -0.43 -3.51 39.95
C ILE A 384 -1.66 -4.05 40.68
N TYR A 385 -1.60 -5.30 41.10
CA TYR A 385 -2.67 -5.89 41.90
C TYR A 385 -2.86 -5.12 43.22
N GLU A 386 -1.80 -4.86 43.94
CA GLU A 386 -1.86 -4.10 45.23
C GLU A 386 -2.41 -2.68 45.01
N GLU A 387 -1.99 -1.99 43.97
CA GLU A 387 -2.45 -0.64 43.65
C GLU A 387 -3.91 -0.60 43.19
N ARG A 388 -4.33 -1.54 42.34
CA ARG A 388 -5.59 -1.49 41.60
C ARG A 388 -6.69 -2.41 42.14
N ALA A 389 -6.33 -3.54 42.78
CA ALA A 389 -7.31 -4.53 43.24
C ALA A 389 -8.28 -3.97 44.31
N ALA A 390 -7.82 -3.11 45.20
CA ALA A 390 -8.68 -2.47 46.17
C ALA A 390 -9.80 -1.64 45.50
N ARG A 391 -9.48 -1.02 44.34
CA ARG A 391 -10.42 -0.17 43.62
C ARG A 391 -11.27 -0.95 42.62
N TYR A 392 -10.73 -1.98 41.95
CA TYR A 392 -11.37 -2.69 40.86
C TYR A 392 -11.68 -4.16 41.20
N ARG A 393 -11.77 -4.50 42.47
CA ARG A 393 -11.97 -5.90 42.95
C ARG A 393 -13.18 -6.59 42.32
N LEU A 394 -14.24 -5.85 42.04
CA LEU A 394 -15.47 -6.37 41.45
C LEU A 394 -15.60 -6.08 39.93
N GLU A 395 -14.59 -5.47 39.32
CA GLU A 395 -14.59 -5.00 37.93
C GLU A 395 -13.47 -5.72 37.12
N PRO A 396 -13.63 -7.01 36.81
CA PRO A 396 -12.57 -7.85 36.25
C PRO A 396 -12.07 -7.34 34.89
N TYR A 397 -12.93 -6.81 34.05
CA TYR A 397 -12.54 -6.24 32.75
C TYR A 397 -11.60 -5.03 32.95
N ARG A 398 -11.89 -4.16 33.88
CA ARG A 398 -11.02 -3.02 34.22
C ARG A 398 -9.67 -3.47 34.77
N LEU A 399 -9.68 -4.50 35.59
CA LEU A 399 -8.44 -5.05 36.14
C LEU A 399 -7.60 -5.68 35.02
N LYS A 400 -8.19 -6.48 34.13
CA LYS A 400 -7.51 -7.07 32.98
C LYS A 400 -6.93 -5.99 32.06
N LEU A 401 -7.71 -4.96 31.70
CA LEU A 401 -7.24 -3.83 30.89
C LEU A 401 -6.14 -3.00 31.60
N SER A 402 -6.07 -3.01 32.94
CA SER A 402 -4.99 -2.35 33.66
C SER A 402 -3.66 -3.11 33.49
N TYR A 403 -3.66 -4.44 33.53
CA TYR A 403 -2.49 -5.25 33.21
C TYR A 403 -2.07 -5.11 31.75
N THR A 404 -3.04 -5.21 30.83
CA THR A 404 -2.80 -5.00 29.39
C THR A 404 -2.15 -3.64 29.12
N LEU A 405 -2.64 -2.58 29.77
CA LEU A 405 -2.10 -1.23 29.62
C LEU A 405 -0.65 -1.14 30.10
N GLU A 406 -0.31 -1.77 31.21
CA GLU A 406 1.06 -1.75 31.73
C GLU A 406 2.00 -2.55 30.81
N ARG A 407 1.58 -3.71 30.35
CA ARG A 407 2.36 -4.48 29.37
C ARG A 407 2.63 -3.67 28.08
N LEU A 408 1.65 -2.92 27.58
CA LEU A 408 1.82 -2.02 26.44
C LEU A 408 2.81 -0.88 26.74
N ARG A 409 2.77 -0.31 27.94
CA ARG A 409 3.72 0.73 28.38
C ARG A 409 5.15 0.21 28.45
N LEU A 410 5.34 -0.99 29.03
CA LEU A 410 6.64 -1.65 29.06
C LEU A 410 7.15 -1.97 27.64
N THR A 411 6.26 -2.42 26.75
CA THR A 411 6.59 -2.62 25.33
C THR A 411 7.00 -1.31 24.65
N HIS A 412 6.32 -0.22 24.99
CA HIS A 412 6.65 1.12 24.47
C HIS A 412 8.00 1.63 25.01
N LEU A 413 8.26 1.44 26.30
CA LEU A 413 9.54 1.80 26.92
C LEU A 413 10.71 1.04 26.26
N ARG A 414 10.55 -0.28 26.08
CA ARG A 414 11.53 -1.08 25.34
C ARG A 414 11.76 -0.53 23.93
N ASN A 415 10.69 -0.19 23.21
CA ASN A 415 10.82 0.39 21.87
C ASN A 415 11.57 1.74 21.88
N GLN A 416 11.40 2.55 22.91
CA GLN A 416 12.17 3.80 23.07
C GLN A 416 13.67 3.52 23.29
N GLN A 417 14.01 2.51 24.10
CA GLN A 417 15.39 2.09 24.30
C GLN A 417 16.03 1.60 22.99
N LEU A 418 15.30 0.80 22.21
CA LEU A 418 15.76 0.32 20.90
C LEU A 418 15.96 1.47 19.91
N ALA A 419 15.06 2.45 19.88
CA ALA A 419 15.17 3.63 19.03
C ALA A 419 16.35 4.54 19.40
N ALA A 420 16.75 4.54 20.66
CA ALA A 420 17.91 5.31 21.15
C ALA A 420 19.24 4.60 20.93
N SER A 421 19.24 3.30 20.66
CA SER A 421 20.42 2.47 20.40
C SER A 421 20.64 2.24 18.91
N SER A 422 21.89 2.01 18.49
CA SER A 422 22.18 1.56 17.13
C SER A 422 21.63 0.15 16.88
N TRP A 423 21.31 -0.14 15.62
CA TRP A 423 20.90 -1.49 15.23
C TRP A 423 21.95 -2.57 15.52
N GLU A 424 23.24 -2.22 15.57
CA GLU A 424 24.34 -3.14 15.91
C GLU A 424 24.49 -3.36 17.41
N SER A 425 23.90 -2.51 18.26
CA SER A 425 24.10 -2.62 19.70
C SER A 425 23.56 -3.95 20.25
N PRO A 426 24.30 -4.72 21.04
CA PRO A 426 23.76 -5.93 21.65
C PRO A 426 22.46 -5.62 22.38
N ILE A 427 21.48 -6.51 22.27
CA ILE A 427 20.31 -6.44 23.13
C ILE A 427 20.73 -7.04 24.47
N ASP A 428 21.61 -6.35 25.19
CA ASP A 428 22.01 -6.80 26.51
C ASP A 428 20.83 -6.63 27.47
N GLY A 429 20.37 -7.76 27.98
CA GLY A 429 19.49 -7.80 29.12
C GLY A 429 20.07 -7.17 30.39
N SER A 430 21.20 -6.51 30.28
CA SER A 430 21.98 -6.00 31.41
C SER A 430 22.32 -4.50 31.29
N THR A 431 21.41 -3.65 30.82
CA THR A 431 21.56 -2.24 31.22
C THR A 431 21.18 -2.17 32.70
N SER A 432 22.23 -2.32 33.51
CA SER A 432 22.21 -2.07 34.94
C SER A 432 21.94 -0.59 35.20
N THR A 433 20.69 -0.18 35.09
CA THR A 433 20.16 0.92 35.84
C THR A 433 19.33 0.29 36.97
N ASP A 434 19.53 0.72 38.21
CA ASP A 434 18.89 0.24 39.44
C ASP A 434 17.35 0.20 39.40
N ASP A 435 16.73 0.64 38.30
CA ASP A 435 15.30 0.68 38.03
C ASP A 435 14.75 -0.55 37.23
N GLY A 436 15.57 -1.55 36.95
CA GLY A 436 15.25 -2.67 36.08
C GLY A 436 14.56 -3.89 36.69
N ILE A 437 14.14 -3.83 37.98
CA ILE A 437 13.48 -4.93 38.68
C ILE A 437 12.13 -4.43 39.21
N LEU A 438 11.03 -4.85 38.58
CA LEU A 438 9.68 -4.71 39.11
C LEU A 438 9.29 -6.00 39.82
N GLY A 439 9.05 -5.94 41.11
CA GLY A 439 8.58 -7.09 41.89
C GLY A 439 9.52 -8.29 41.94
N GLY A 440 10.83 -8.10 41.79
CA GLY A 440 11.82 -9.19 41.84
C GLY A 440 12.00 -9.99 40.54
N GLN A 441 11.31 -9.62 39.46
CA GLN A 441 11.49 -10.18 38.10
C GLN A 441 12.13 -9.17 37.15
N PRO A 442 12.97 -9.60 36.17
CA PRO A 442 13.48 -8.71 35.14
C PRO A 442 12.31 -8.14 34.31
N VAL A 443 12.30 -6.84 34.11
CA VAL A 443 11.30 -6.11 33.30
C VAL A 443 11.15 -6.68 31.88
N GLN A 444 12.15 -7.40 31.42
CA GLN A 444 12.19 -8.05 30.11
C GLN A 444 11.10 -9.11 29.87
N ASP A 445 10.62 -9.77 30.93
CA ASP A 445 9.60 -10.83 30.79
C ASP A 445 8.16 -10.28 30.90
N LEU A 446 8.01 -8.98 31.11
CA LEU A 446 6.71 -8.36 31.39
C LEU A 446 6.07 -7.65 30.19
N HIS A 447 6.87 -7.26 29.19
CA HIS A 447 6.34 -6.62 27.99
C HIS A 447 5.72 -7.65 27.03
N TYR A 448 4.98 -7.18 26.04
CA TYR A 448 4.51 -8.06 24.96
C TYR A 448 5.66 -8.40 24.01
N THR A 449 6.00 -9.68 23.89
CA THR A 449 7.02 -10.18 22.96
C THR A 449 6.42 -10.43 21.57
N ALA A 450 5.16 -10.82 21.51
CA ALA A 450 4.43 -11.04 20.26
C ALA A 450 3.06 -10.35 20.30
N VAL A 451 2.62 -9.87 19.15
CA VAL A 451 1.29 -9.26 19.01
C VAL A 451 0.15 -10.23 19.35
N ALA A 452 0.37 -11.53 19.16
CA ALA A 452 -0.61 -12.55 19.50
C ALA A 452 -0.97 -12.58 20.99
N GLU A 453 -0.03 -12.28 21.88
CA GLU A 453 -0.31 -12.17 23.32
C GLU A 453 -1.28 -11.02 23.62
N PHE A 454 -1.03 -9.86 23.03
CA PHE A 454 -1.92 -8.69 23.19
C PHE A 454 -3.30 -8.95 22.60
N ARG A 455 -3.35 -9.57 21.43
CA ARG A 455 -4.61 -9.96 20.80
C ARG A 455 -5.41 -10.92 21.70
N ASN A 456 -4.77 -11.98 22.21
CA ASN A 456 -5.41 -12.95 23.10
C ASN A 456 -5.98 -12.28 24.36
N ASP A 457 -5.28 -11.31 24.95
CA ASP A 457 -5.79 -10.55 26.10
C ASP A 457 -7.08 -9.79 25.76
N LEU A 458 -7.20 -9.23 24.54
CA LEU A 458 -8.41 -8.54 24.09
C LEU A 458 -9.54 -9.52 23.72
N GLU A 459 -9.22 -10.62 23.04
CA GLU A 459 -10.17 -11.66 22.65
C GLU A 459 -10.81 -12.31 23.89
N LEU A 460 -10.03 -12.61 24.95
CA LEU A 460 -10.57 -13.08 26.21
C LEU A 460 -11.65 -12.16 26.82
N ILE A 461 -11.46 -10.86 26.72
CA ILE A 461 -12.46 -9.87 27.15
C ILE A 461 -13.69 -9.93 26.24
N GLY A 462 -13.50 -10.00 24.92
CA GLY A 462 -14.55 -10.08 23.91
C GLY A 462 -15.43 -11.32 24.13
N ASP A 463 -14.81 -12.49 24.21
CA ASP A 463 -15.49 -13.78 24.42
C ASP A 463 -16.30 -13.79 25.76
N SER A 464 -15.74 -13.20 26.81
CA SER A 464 -16.43 -13.09 28.09
C SER A 464 -17.64 -12.17 28.05
N LEU A 465 -17.57 -11.07 27.29
CA LEU A 465 -18.71 -10.17 27.07
C LEU A 465 -19.78 -10.85 26.22
N GLU A 466 -19.39 -11.48 25.11
CA GLU A 466 -20.31 -12.16 24.19
C GLU A 466 -21.06 -13.30 24.89
N ALA A 467 -20.40 -14.08 25.76
CA ALA A 467 -21.03 -15.12 26.55
C ALA A 467 -22.15 -14.59 27.47
N THR A 468 -22.18 -13.28 27.77
CA THR A 468 -23.25 -12.64 28.55
C THR A 468 -24.24 -11.86 27.67
N GLY A 469 -24.14 -11.98 26.36
CA GLY A 469 -24.97 -11.26 25.38
C GLY A 469 -24.64 -9.77 25.24
N LEU A 470 -23.46 -9.34 25.69
CA LEU A 470 -22.97 -7.97 25.51
C LEU A 470 -22.02 -7.89 24.33
N SER A 471 -22.12 -6.83 23.54
CA SER A 471 -21.13 -6.47 22.53
C SER A 471 -20.50 -5.12 22.88
N CYS A 472 -19.22 -4.97 22.57
CA CYS A 472 -18.48 -3.72 22.77
C CYS A 472 -17.81 -3.34 21.45
N GLU A 473 -18.43 -2.43 20.69
CA GLU A 473 -17.93 -1.99 19.38
C GLU A 473 -16.48 -1.44 19.45
N PRO A 474 -16.09 -0.60 20.43
CA PRO A 474 -14.73 -0.14 20.53
C PRO A 474 -13.71 -1.27 20.74
N LEU A 475 -14.08 -2.35 21.45
CA LEU A 475 -13.22 -3.53 21.63
C LEU A 475 -13.11 -4.32 20.33
N GLN A 476 -14.21 -4.59 19.64
CA GLN A 476 -14.20 -5.27 18.35
C GLN A 476 -13.37 -4.52 17.33
N LYS A 477 -13.50 -3.20 17.27
CA LYS A 477 -12.69 -2.32 16.43
C LYS A 477 -11.20 -2.44 16.76
N LEU A 478 -10.84 -2.42 18.06
CA LEU A 478 -9.45 -2.57 18.49
C LEU A 478 -8.89 -3.95 18.12
N VAL A 479 -9.66 -5.03 18.33
CA VAL A 479 -9.27 -6.39 17.91
C VAL A 479 -8.99 -6.44 16.42
N SER A 480 -9.88 -5.89 15.58
CA SER A 480 -9.69 -5.80 14.13
C SER A 480 -8.44 -5.00 13.77
N GLN A 481 -8.19 -3.85 14.43
CA GLN A 481 -6.97 -3.06 14.24
C GLN A 481 -5.70 -3.86 14.58
N VAL A 482 -5.72 -4.64 15.65
CA VAL A 482 -4.57 -5.50 16.05
C VAL A 482 -4.35 -6.63 15.04
N HIS A 483 -5.41 -7.22 14.49
CA HIS A 483 -5.30 -8.22 13.41
C HIS A 483 -4.66 -7.64 12.15
N ILE A 484 -5.09 -6.46 11.72
CA ILE A 484 -4.64 -5.81 10.47
C ILE A 484 -3.20 -5.30 10.62
N PHE A 485 -2.94 -4.49 11.63
CA PHE A 485 -1.69 -3.74 11.76
C PHE A 485 -0.64 -4.40 12.64
N GLY A 486 -1.04 -5.22 13.60
CA GLY A 486 -0.11 -5.80 14.59
C GLY A 486 0.67 -4.73 15.36
N PHE A 487 1.96 -4.98 15.60
CA PHE A 487 2.90 -3.98 16.12
C PHE A 487 3.77 -3.35 15.02
N THR A 488 3.53 -3.69 13.76
CA THR A 488 4.40 -3.31 12.63
C THR A 488 3.84 -2.21 11.75
N LEU A 489 2.55 -1.91 11.82
CA LEU A 489 1.81 -0.95 11.00
C LEU A 489 1.81 -1.32 9.50
N ALA A 490 2.98 -1.25 8.84
CA ALA A 490 3.19 -1.67 7.46
C ALA A 490 4.45 -2.54 7.38
N SER A 491 4.46 -3.55 6.50
CA SER A 491 5.64 -4.35 6.22
C SER A 491 6.66 -3.51 5.43
N LEU A 492 7.93 -3.58 5.83
CA LEU A 492 9.01 -2.94 5.09
C LEU A 492 9.48 -3.90 3.98
N ASP A 493 9.25 -3.54 2.73
CA ASP A 493 9.82 -4.26 1.60
C ASP A 493 11.23 -3.75 1.36
N ILE A 494 12.21 -4.63 1.39
CA ILE A 494 13.60 -4.30 1.10
C ILE A 494 13.81 -4.46 -0.39
N ARG A 495 14.39 -3.44 -1.05
CA ARG A 495 14.76 -3.52 -2.46
C ARG A 495 16.23 -3.16 -2.65
N GLN A 496 16.93 -3.95 -3.46
CA GLN A 496 18.35 -3.73 -3.80
C GLN A 496 18.62 -4.27 -5.20
N GLU A 497 19.59 -3.66 -5.88
CA GLU A 497 20.04 -4.04 -7.21
C GLU A 497 20.83 -5.34 -7.19
N SER A 498 20.66 -6.21 -8.20
CA SER A 498 21.28 -7.54 -8.33
C SER A 498 22.81 -7.47 -8.29
N THR A 499 23.43 -6.50 -8.95
CA THR A 499 24.88 -6.32 -8.99
C THR A 499 25.53 -6.19 -7.60
N ARG A 500 24.80 -5.64 -6.61
CA ARG A 500 25.28 -5.52 -5.21
C ARG A 500 25.51 -6.89 -4.57
N HIS A 501 24.72 -7.88 -4.92
CA HIS A 501 24.82 -9.25 -4.41
C HIS A 501 25.97 -9.99 -5.11
N SER A 502 26.02 -9.92 -6.44
CA SER A 502 27.09 -10.53 -7.24
C SER A 502 28.47 -10.01 -6.86
N ASP A 503 28.62 -8.68 -6.68
CA ASP A 503 29.87 -8.06 -6.26
C ASP A 503 30.30 -8.53 -4.86
N ALA A 504 29.36 -8.63 -3.92
CA ALA A 504 29.64 -9.12 -2.58
C ALA A 504 30.07 -10.60 -2.59
N LEU A 505 29.46 -11.43 -3.44
CA LEU A 505 29.86 -12.84 -3.59
C LEU A 505 31.16 -12.98 -4.37
N ASP A 506 31.48 -12.10 -5.30
CA ASP A 506 32.79 -12.10 -5.97
C ASP A 506 33.90 -11.79 -4.96
N GLU A 507 33.75 -10.77 -4.11
CA GLU A 507 34.72 -10.49 -3.04
C GLU A 507 34.83 -11.67 -2.06
N LEU A 508 33.71 -12.28 -1.67
CA LEU A 508 33.67 -13.45 -0.80
C LEU A 508 34.40 -14.65 -1.42
N SER A 509 34.17 -14.96 -2.70
CA SER A 509 34.81 -16.06 -3.43
C SER A 509 36.33 -15.90 -3.51
N ARG A 510 36.80 -14.65 -3.72
CA ARG A 510 38.23 -14.33 -3.69
C ARG A 510 38.83 -14.48 -2.29
N TYR A 511 38.12 -14.06 -1.25
CA TYR A 511 38.53 -14.26 0.14
C TYR A 511 38.64 -15.76 0.49
N LEU A 512 37.71 -16.58 0.02
CA LEU A 512 37.71 -18.03 0.20
C LEU A 512 38.73 -18.73 -0.67
N GLN A 513 39.42 -18.04 -1.56
CA GLN A 513 40.40 -18.57 -2.51
C GLN A 513 39.82 -19.71 -3.39
N LEU A 514 38.60 -19.51 -3.89
CA LEU A 514 38.02 -20.46 -4.83
C LEU A 514 38.86 -20.57 -6.09
N PRO A 515 38.87 -21.73 -6.77
CA PRO A 515 39.63 -21.93 -8.01
C PRO A 515 39.28 -20.97 -9.12
N LEU A 516 38.03 -20.49 -9.15
CA LEU A 516 37.50 -19.48 -10.06
C LEU A 516 36.74 -18.47 -9.23
N ALA A 517 36.97 -17.17 -9.44
CA ALA A 517 36.22 -16.11 -8.77
C ALA A 517 34.79 -16.09 -9.28
N TYR A 518 33.83 -15.69 -8.40
CA TYR A 518 32.39 -15.73 -8.73
C TYR A 518 32.06 -14.89 -9.97
N GLY A 519 32.66 -13.71 -10.11
CA GLY A 519 32.49 -12.86 -11.29
C GLY A 519 33.02 -13.44 -12.59
N GLU A 520 33.89 -14.46 -12.54
CA GLU A 520 34.46 -15.15 -13.71
C GLU A 520 33.67 -16.41 -14.09
N MET A 521 32.72 -16.86 -13.24
CA MET A 521 31.87 -18.04 -13.46
C MET A 521 30.78 -17.73 -14.49
N ASP A 522 30.48 -18.70 -15.34
CA ASP A 522 29.24 -18.67 -16.14
C ASP A 522 28.01 -19.00 -15.29
N GLU A 523 26.83 -18.82 -15.85
CA GLU A 523 25.54 -18.96 -15.10
C GLU A 523 25.35 -20.35 -14.50
N GLU A 524 25.70 -21.44 -15.23
CA GLU A 524 25.55 -22.81 -14.73
C GLU A 524 26.56 -23.09 -13.59
N GLN A 525 27.77 -22.53 -13.68
CA GLN A 525 28.76 -22.64 -12.62
C GLN A 525 28.34 -21.86 -11.37
N ARG A 526 27.77 -20.67 -11.53
CA ARG A 526 27.20 -19.90 -10.44
C ARG A 526 26.07 -20.64 -9.74
N ILE A 527 25.10 -21.15 -10.48
CA ILE A 527 23.98 -21.94 -9.95
C ILE A 527 24.50 -23.16 -9.19
N ALA A 528 25.44 -23.91 -9.77
CA ALA A 528 25.98 -25.12 -9.15
C ALA A 528 26.67 -24.81 -7.80
N TRP A 529 27.52 -23.78 -7.78
CA TRP A 529 28.20 -23.35 -6.55
C TRP A 529 27.21 -22.83 -5.49
N LEU A 530 26.29 -21.97 -5.88
CA LEU A 530 25.27 -21.43 -4.97
C LEU A 530 24.42 -22.52 -4.33
N LEU A 531 23.95 -23.49 -5.11
CA LEU A 531 23.16 -24.61 -4.60
C LEU A 531 23.97 -25.54 -3.69
N GLU A 532 25.27 -25.76 -3.96
CA GLU A 532 26.16 -26.52 -3.09
C GLU A 532 26.31 -25.84 -1.72
N GLU A 533 26.58 -24.54 -1.70
CA GLU A 533 26.73 -23.77 -0.46
C GLU A 533 25.42 -23.59 0.29
N LEU A 534 24.29 -23.45 -0.40
CA LEU A 534 22.97 -23.36 0.21
C LEU A 534 22.52 -24.63 0.92
N ARG A 535 23.06 -25.82 0.54
CA ARG A 535 22.72 -27.09 1.18
C ARG A 535 23.51 -27.36 2.46
N THR A 536 24.50 -26.54 2.77
CA THR A 536 25.36 -26.73 3.94
C THR A 536 25.14 -25.62 4.98
N ARG A 537 25.37 -26.00 6.29
CA ARG A 537 25.37 -25.02 7.37
C ARG A 537 26.73 -24.36 7.60
N ARG A 538 27.69 -24.66 6.76
CA ARG A 538 29.03 -24.09 6.87
C ARG A 538 28.94 -22.57 6.64
N PRO A 539 29.39 -21.72 7.59
CA PRO A 539 29.45 -20.30 7.35
C PRO A 539 30.58 -19.98 6.37
N LEU A 540 30.31 -19.06 5.46
CA LEU A 540 31.28 -18.55 4.50
C LEU A 540 31.87 -17.22 4.94
N VAL A 541 31.07 -16.39 5.63
CA VAL A 541 31.48 -15.08 6.10
C VAL A 541 32.18 -15.18 7.46
N SER A 542 33.48 -14.87 7.49
CA SER A 542 34.24 -14.81 8.73
C SER A 542 34.05 -13.48 9.45
N ALA A 543 33.85 -13.50 10.77
CA ALA A 543 33.83 -12.29 11.59
C ALA A 543 35.16 -11.52 11.59
N ALA A 544 36.28 -12.17 11.25
CA ALA A 544 37.60 -11.55 11.18
C ALA A 544 37.93 -10.97 9.79
N ALA A 545 37.12 -11.27 8.79
CA ALA A 545 37.35 -10.76 7.43
C ALA A 545 37.09 -9.23 7.37
N ARG A 546 37.89 -8.57 6.54
CA ARG A 546 37.67 -7.16 6.23
C ARG A 546 37.15 -7.05 4.80
N TRP A 547 35.98 -6.47 4.68
CA TRP A 547 35.26 -6.29 3.43
C TRP A 547 35.39 -4.86 2.93
N THR A 548 35.21 -4.64 1.65
CA THR A 548 34.96 -3.31 1.10
C THR A 548 33.69 -2.71 1.74
N ALA A 549 33.56 -1.39 1.74
CA ALA A 549 32.40 -0.73 2.32
C ALA A 549 31.08 -1.20 1.68
N ALA A 550 31.10 -1.46 0.37
CA ALA A 550 29.93 -1.94 -0.38
C ALA A 550 29.50 -3.37 0.05
N THR A 551 30.47 -4.29 0.13
CA THR A 551 30.21 -5.66 0.60
C THR A 551 29.80 -5.69 2.07
N ALA A 552 30.45 -4.91 2.93
CA ALA A 552 30.09 -4.80 4.34
C ALA A 552 28.64 -4.34 4.50
N GLU A 553 28.23 -3.29 3.79
CA GLU A 553 26.85 -2.79 3.80
C GLU A 553 25.84 -3.85 3.33
N THR A 554 26.16 -4.56 2.23
CA THR A 554 25.30 -5.64 1.72
C THR A 554 25.10 -6.73 2.78
N LEU A 555 26.16 -7.17 3.46
CA LEU A 555 26.08 -8.17 4.54
C LEU A 555 25.31 -7.63 5.76
N ASP A 556 25.50 -6.37 6.09
CA ASP A 556 24.82 -5.71 7.22
C ASP A 556 23.31 -5.56 6.98
N VAL A 557 22.86 -5.41 5.74
CA VAL A 557 21.44 -5.45 5.40
C VAL A 557 20.81 -6.79 5.84
N PHE A 558 21.41 -7.94 5.51
CA PHE A 558 20.86 -9.25 5.91
C PHE A 558 20.92 -9.46 7.43
N ARG A 559 21.97 -9.02 8.10
CA ARG A 559 22.07 -9.02 9.57
C ARG A 559 20.99 -8.17 10.22
N LEU A 560 20.75 -6.98 9.66
CA LEU A 560 19.65 -6.11 10.09
C LEU A 560 18.31 -6.80 9.94
N LEU A 561 18.04 -7.48 8.81
CA LEU A 561 16.77 -8.18 8.58
C LEU A 561 16.53 -9.26 9.61
N GLN A 562 17.53 -10.06 9.94
CA GLN A 562 17.45 -11.04 11.01
C GLN A 562 17.06 -10.37 12.33
N ARG A 563 17.75 -9.29 12.69
CA ARG A 563 17.49 -8.58 13.93
C ARG A 563 16.12 -7.92 13.98
N LEU A 564 15.67 -7.33 12.87
CA LEU A 564 14.32 -6.77 12.76
C LEU A 564 13.26 -7.84 12.99
N GLN A 565 13.42 -9.02 12.39
CA GLN A 565 12.48 -10.13 12.58
C GLN A 565 12.49 -10.69 13.99
N GLN A 566 13.65 -10.76 14.64
CA GLN A 566 13.77 -11.19 16.03
C GLN A 566 13.07 -10.23 17.00
N GLU A 567 13.18 -8.92 16.78
CA GLU A 567 12.64 -7.92 17.70
C GLU A 567 11.18 -7.52 17.37
N PHE A 568 10.81 -7.41 16.10
CA PHE A 568 9.50 -6.91 15.67
C PHE A 568 8.58 -8.02 15.14
N GLY A 569 9.10 -9.24 15.00
CA GLY A 569 8.41 -10.35 14.36
C GLY A 569 8.58 -10.39 12.84
N SER A 570 8.32 -11.55 12.23
CA SER A 570 8.58 -11.81 10.81
C SER A 570 7.78 -10.90 9.84
N ARG A 571 6.66 -10.33 10.28
CA ARG A 571 5.85 -9.43 9.45
C ARG A 571 6.53 -8.11 9.11
N ILE A 572 7.54 -7.68 9.87
CA ILE A 572 8.18 -6.36 9.68
C ILE A 572 8.90 -6.25 8.34
N CYS A 573 9.64 -7.30 7.92
CA CYS A 573 10.46 -7.27 6.71
C CYS A 573 10.61 -8.68 6.16
N ARG A 574 9.60 -9.17 5.48
CA ARG A 574 9.62 -10.52 4.89
C ARG A 574 9.99 -10.52 3.41
N THR A 575 9.71 -9.45 2.70
CA THR A 575 9.91 -9.33 1.25
C THR A 575 11.27 -8.70 0.96
N TYR A 576 12.06 -9.39 0.13
CA TYR A 576 13.30 -8.88 -0.44
C TYR A 576 13.19 -8.84 -1.95
N ILE A 577 13.15 -7.65 -2.55
CA ILE A 577 13.00 -7.41 -3.98
C ILE A 577 14.37 -7.21 -4.58
N ILE A 578 14.63 -7.91 -5.69
CA ILE A 578 15.86 -7.78 -6.46
C ILE A 578 15.51 -6.99 -7.72
N SER A 579 15.96 -5.74 -7.82
CA SER A 579 15.86 -4.98 -9.07
C SER A 579 16.89 -5.48 -10.08
N MET A 580 16.61 -5.29 -11.36
CA MET A 580 17.44 -5.79 -12.47
C MET A 580 17.72 -7.30 -12.37
N SER A 581 16.67 -8.08 -12.09
CA SER A 581 16.78 -9.56 -12.10
C SER A 581 16.74 -10.10 -13.52
N HIS A 582 17.77 -10.82 -13.89
CA HIS A 582 17.94 -11.36 -15.24
C HIS A 582 18.02 -12.90 -15.25
N THR A 583 18.61 -13.49 -14.20
CA THR A 583 19.03 -14.88 -14.19
C THR A 583 18.61 -15.59 -12.91
N VAL A 584 18.76 -16.91 -12.91
CA VAL A 584 18.49 -17.78 -11.75
C VAL A 584 19.43 -17.48 -10.59
N SER A 585 20.71 -17.22 -10.90
CA SER A 585 21.71 -16.92 -9.87
C SER A 585 21.36 -15.70 -9.04
N ASP A 586 20.70 -14.65 -9.60
CA ASP A 586 20.31 -13.45 -8.85
C ASP A 586 19.45 -13.77 -7.61
N LEU A 587 18.54 -14.75 -7.71
CA LEU A 587 17.71 -15.17 -6.59
C LEU A 587 18.46 -16.05 -5.60
N LEU A 588 19.31 -16.94 -6.11
CA LEU A 588 20.10 -17.84 -5.26
C LEU A 588 21.18 -17.08 -4.48
N GLU A 589 21.76 -16.02 -5.04
CA GLU A 589 22.69 -15.10 -4.39
C GLU A 589 22.10 -14.52 -3.11
N VAL A 590 20.88 -13.98 -3.21
CA VAL A 590 20.14 -13.41 -2.07
C VAL A 590 19.85 -14.49 -1.01
N LEU A 591 19.46 -15.70 -1.43
CA LEU A 591 19.25 -16.81 -0.50
C LEU A 591 20.54 -17.21 0.21
N LEU A 592 21.69 -17.20 -0.47
CA LEU A 592 22.99 -17.52 0.14
C LEU A 592 23.39 -16.46 1.18
N LEU A 593 23.25 -15.17 0.85
CA LEU A 593 23.50 -14.07 1.79
C LEU A 593 22.55 -14.11 2.98
N ALA A 594 21.27 -14.44 2.74
CA ALA A 594 20.28 -14.66 3.80
C ALA A 594 20.62 -15.85 4.71
N LYS A 595 21.17 -16.94 4.17
CA LYS A 595 21.69 -18.07 4.93
C LYS A 595 22.83 -17.65 5.86
N GLU A 596 23.77 -16.83 5.36
CA GLU A 596 24.88 -16.33 6.17
C GLU A 596 24.41 -15.47 7.37
N ALA A 597 23.29 -14.80 7.23
CA ALA A 597 22.63 -14.07 8.32
C ALA A 597 21.68 -14.92 9.17
N GLY A 598 21.52 -16.22 8.88
CA GLY A 598 20.61 -17.09 9.63
C GLY A 598 19.13 -16.94 9.29
N LEU A 599 18.78 -16.27 8.18
CA LEU A 599 17.41 -16.12 7.67
C LEU A 599 16.94 -17.32 6.83
N VAL A 600 17.88 -18.15 6.38
CA VAL A 600 17.63 -19.43 5.70
C VAL A 600 18.33 -20.55 6.46
N ASP A 601 17.58 -21.58 6.83
CA ASP A 601 18.16 -22.79 7.47
C ASP A 601 18.24 -23.95 6.46
N PRO A 602 19.44 -24.34 6.03
CA PRO A 602 19.64 -25.46 5.11
C PRO A 602 19.09 -26.83 5.57
N LYS A 603 19.04 -27.06 6.87
CA LYS A 603 18.58 -28.35 7.43
C LYS A 603 17.06 -28.49 7.42
N THR A 604 16.35 -27.44 7.84
CA THR A 604 14.90 -27.43 7.86
C THR A 604 14.33 -26.98 6.51
N GLN A 605 15.18 -26.48 5.63
CA GLN A 605 14.81 -25.86 4.35
C GLN A 605 13.74 -24.78 4.55
N HIS A 606 13.90 -23.99 5.60
CA HIS A 606 12.99 -22.87 5.94
C HIS A 606 13.66 -21.55 5.62
N SER A 607 12.90 -20.66 4.97
CA SER A 607 13.28 -19.28 4.71
C SER A 607 12.36 -18.30 5.44
N HIS A 608 12.95 -17.36 6.15
CA HIS A 608 12.26 -16.23 6.75
C HIS A 608 12.06 -15.06 5.77
N LEU A 609 12.64 -15.16 4.57
CA LEU A 609 12.49 -14.19 3.49
C LEU A 609 11.73 -14.76 2.31
N LEU A 610 10.93 -13.91 1.65
CA LEU A 610 10.42 -14.11 0.32
C LEU A 610 11.31 -13.31 -0.65
N VAL A 611 12.06 -14.02 -1.47
CA VAL A 611 12.89 -13.41 -2.51
C VAL A 611 12.02 -13.15 -3.73
N VAL A 612 11.98 -11.89 -4.18
CA VAL A 612 11.09 -11.40 -5.21
C VAL A 612 11.91 -10.83 -6.36
N PRO A 613 11.99 -11.52 -7.50
CA PRO A 613 12.63 -10.94 -8.68
C PRO A 613 11.75 -9.83 -9.25
N LEU A 614 12.37 -8.72 -9.66
CA LEU A 614 11.73 -7.66 -10.41
C LEU A 614 12.25 -7.71 -11.85
N PHE A 615 11.35 -8.01 -12.77
CA PHE A 615 11.61 -8.04 -14.21
C PHE A 615 11.25 -6.67 -14.82
N GLU A 616 12.24 -5.95 -15.29
CA GLU A 616 12.12 -4.52 -15.62
C GLU A 616 12.15 -4.23 -17.12
N THR A 617 12.97 -4.93 -17.89
CA THR A 617 13.06 -4.72 -19.34
C THR A 617 12.11 -5.64 -20.11
N VAL A 618 11.92 -5.37 -21.39
CA VAL A 618 11.16 -6.28 -22.27
C VAL A 618 11.84 -7.64 -22.35
N GLU A 619 13.15 -7.67 -22.42
CA GLU A 619 13.95 -8.90 -22.44
C GLU A 619 13.73 -9.71 -21.16
N ASP A 620 13.73 -9.07 -19.98
CA ASP A 620 13.49 -9.72 -18.71
C ASP A 620 12.07 -10.29 -18.62
N LEU A 621 11.07 -9.50 -19.05
CA LEU A 621 9.67 -9.94 -19.08
C LEU A 621 9.49 -11.18 -19.98
N GLN A 622 10.19 -11.25 -21.11
CA GLN A 622 10.16 -12.39 -22.00
C GLN A 622 10.95 -13.59 -21.45
N GLY A 623 12.04 -13.36 -20.73
CA GLY A 623 12.88 -14.36 -20.07
C GLY A 623 12.33 -14.91 -18.77
N ALA A 624 11.46 -14.14 -18.07
CA ALA A 624 10.95 -14.46 -16.75
C ALA A 624 10.36 -15.89 -16.61
N PRO A 625 9.58 -16.42 -17.56
CA PRO A 625 9.08 -17.78 -17.47
C PRO A 625 10.20 -18.84 -17.45
N ALA A 626 11.28 -18.64 -18.21
CA ALA A 626 12.40 -19.60 -18.23
C ALA A 626 13.20 -19.59 -16.94
N VAL A 627 13.43 -18.40 -16.35
CA VAL A 627 14.09 -18.23 -15.05
C VAL A 627 13.27 -18.93 -13.96
N MET A 628 11.97 -18.69 -13.92
CA MET A 628 11.10 -19.27 -12.89
C MET A 628 10.90 -20.77 -13.10
N ASP A 629 10.85 -21.29 -14.34
CA ASP A 629 10.78 -22.72 -14.62
C ASP A 629 12.00 -23.45 -14.07
N ARG A 630 13.20 -22.92 -14.29
CA ARG A 630 14.45 -23.49 -13.76
C ARG A 630 14.43 -23.53 -12.23
N LEU A 631 13.98 -22.47 -11.55
CA LEU A 631 13.87 -22.41 -10.09
C LEU A 631 12.81 -23.38 -9.55
N PHE A 632 11.64 -23.47 -10.18
CA PHE A 632 10.58 -24.38 -9.75
C PHE A 632 10.94 -25.85 -9.97
N ASN A 633 11.85 -26.15 -10.87
CA ASN A 633 12.42 -27.51 -11.01
C ASN A 633 13.49 -27.83 -9.98
N GLU A 634 14.03 -26.84 -9.23
CA GLU A 634 15.01 -27.09 -8.17
C GLU A 634 14.31 -27.50 -6.86
N PRO A 635 14.51 -28.76 -6.37
CA PRO A 635 13.76 -29.25 -5.21
C PRO A 635 14.03 -28.47 -3.94
N PHE A 636 15.27 -27.99 -3.75
CA PHE A 636 15.63 -27.17 -2.59
C PHE A 636 14.85 -25.85 -2.57
N TYR A 637 14.76 -25.17 -3.71
CA TYR A 637 14.01 -23.92 -3.84
C TYR A 637 12.51 -24.12 -3.59
N ARG A 638 11.93 -25.17 -4.16
CA ARG A 638 10.51 -25.49 -3.91
C ARG A 638 10.20 -25.72 -2.45
N GLN A 639 11.08 -26.40 -1.73
CA GLN A 639 10.89 -26.64 -0.29
C GLN A 639 10.98 -25.34 0.51
N LEU A 640 11.86 -24.42 0.14
CA LEU A 640 11.92 -23.08 0.76
C LEU A 640 10.60 -22.34 0.57
N LEU A 641 10.01 -22.35 -0.64
CA LEU A 641 8.72 -21.74 -0.91
C LEU A 641 7.59 -22.33 -0.08
N ALA A 642 7.54 -23.67 0.02
CA ALA A 642 6.51 -24.38 0.78
C ALA A 642 6.61 -24.08 2.29
N SER A 643 7.83 -24.08 2.83
CA SER A 643 8.07 -23.82 4.25
C SER A 643 7.84 -22.37 4.67
N SER A 644 8.04 -21.43 3.76
CA SER A 644 7.87 -20.01 4.02
C SER A 644 6.39 -19.61 4.13
N ASN A 645 5.48 -20.37 3.51
CA ASN A 645 4.05 -20.08 3.57
C ASN A 645 3.36 -20.99 4.58
N GLY A 646 2.84 -20.43 5.68
CA GLY A 646 2.21 -21.21 6.76
C GLY A 646 1.04 -22.12 6.34
N SER A 647 0.52 -21.98 5.10
CA SER A 647 -0.49 -22.87 4.51
C SER A 647 0.10 -24.19 3.97
N GLY A 648 1.43 -24.31 3.88
CA GLY A 648 2.11 -25.45 3.26
C GLY A 648 2.08 -25.48 1.74
N GLN A 649 1.31 -24.59 1.08
CA GLN A 649 1.33 -24.43 -0.38
C GLN A 649 2.49 -23.50 -0.77
N PRO A 650 3.35 -23.92 -1.75
CA PRO A 650 4.40 -23.04 -2.26
C PRO A 650 3.80 -21.73 -2.82
N LEU A 651 4.31 -20.59 -2.38
CA LEU A 651 3.91 -19.27 -2.86
C LEU A 651 5.13 -18.51 -3.36
N GLN A 652 5.13 -18.15 -4.62
CA GLN A 652 6.10 -17.24 -5.21
C GLN A 652 5.50 -15.86 -5.40
N GLU A 653 6.18 -14.83 -4.92
CA GLU A 653 5.93 -13.44 -5.30
C GLU A 653 6.95 -13.04 -6.36
N LEU A 654 6.49 -12.33 -7.38
CA LEU A 654 7.35 -11.74 -8.41
C LEU A 654 6.82 -10.36 -8.79
N MET A 655 7.71 -9.45 -9.13
CA MET A 655 7.37 -8.07 -9.45
C MET A 655 7.57 -7.79 -10.93
N LEU A 656 6.64 -7.04 -11.52
CA LEU A 656 6.70 -6.59 -12.91
C LEU A 656 6.91 -5.07 -12.93
N GLY A 657 7.96 -4.63 -13.64
CA GLY A 657 8.34 -3.23 -13.74
C GLY A 657 7.56 -2.52 -14.85
N TYR A 658 6.58 -1.70 -14.47
CA TYR A 658 5.77 -0.91 -15.43
C TYR A 658 6.50 0.33 -15.92
N SER A 659 7.10 1.09 -14.99
CA SER A 659 7.79 2.34 -15.34
C SER A 659 9.04 2.07 -16.18
N ASP A 660 9.82 1.08 -15.79
CA ASP A 660 11.11 0.80 -16.42
C ASP A 660 10.94 0.13 -17.78
N SER A 661 10.02 -0.82 -17.91
CA SER A 661 9.67 -1.37 -19.24
C SER A 661 9.05 -0.33 -20.17
N ASN A 662 8.31 0.66 -19.63
CA ASN A 662 7.79 1.77 -20.42
C ASN A 662 8.92 2.68 -20.92
N LYS A 663 9.93 2.97 -20.10
CA LYS A 663 11.13 3.70 -20.52
C LYS A 663 11.95 2.92 -21.56
N ASP A 664 12.01 1.59 -21.44
CA ASP A 664 12.71 0.73 -22.42
C ASP A 664 12.01 0.66 -23.76
N SER A 665 10.68 0.58 -23.79
CA SER A 665 9.97 0.14 -25.00
C SER A 665 8.77 0.98 -25.43
N GLY A 666 8.39 1.99 -24.63
CA GLY A 666 7.19 2.78 -24.83
C GLY A 666 5.91 2.08 -24.34
N PHE A 667 4.87 2.87 -24.15
CA PHE A 667 3.63 2.48 -23.46
C PHE A 667 2.95 1.22 -24.01
N LEU A 668 2.74 1.16 -25.32
CA LEU A 668 2.02 0.04 -25.94
C LEU A 668 2.80 -1.28 -25.82
N SER A 669 4.09 -1.26 -26.09
CA SER A 669 4.94 -2.43 -26.00
C SER A 669 5.06 -2.92 -24.56
N SER A 670 5.35 -2.04 -23.62
CA SER A 670 5.46 -2.36 -22.19
C SER A 670 4.20 -3.06 -21.67
N ASN A 671 3.02 -2.46 -21.88
CA ASN A 671 1.76 -3.05 -21.38
C ASN A 671 1.47 -4.42 -22.02
N TRP A 672 1.77 -4.58 -23.30
CA TRP A 672 1.58 -5.86 -23.97
C TRP A 672 2.53 -6.95 -23.46
N GLU A 673 3.80 -6.64 -23.27
CA GLU A 673 4.77 -7.63 -22.77
C GLU A 673 4.49 -7.99 -21.30
N ILE A 674 4.06 -7.04 -20.46
CA ILE A 674 3.59 -7.31 -19.10
C ILE A 674 2.37 -8.25 -19.12
N HIS A 675 1.40 -8.01 -20.00
CA HIS A 675 0.23 -8.86 -20.16
C HIS A 675 0.63 -10.30 -20.54
N ARG A 676 1.52 -10.45 -21.52
CA ARG A 676 2.05 -11.76 -21.95
C ARG A 676 2.81 -12.49 -20.86
N ALA A 677 3.68 -11.77 -20.15
CA ALA A 677 4.46 -12.33 -19.06
C ALA A 677 3.56 -12.88 -17.93
N GLN A 678 2.50 -12.16 -17.57
CA GLN A 678 1.54 -12.61 -16.57
C GLN A 678 0.89 -13.94 -16.95
N ILE A 679 0.40 -14.06 -18.20
CA ILE A 679 -0.23 -15.30 -18.69
C ILE A 679 0.77 -16.45 -18.65
N ALA A 680 1.98 -16.25 -19.16
CA ALA A 680 3.00 -17.29 -19.22
C ALA A 680 3.46 -17.75 -17.84
N LEU A 681 3.68 -16.81 -16.92
CA LEU A 681 4.07 -17.10 -15.53
C LEU A 681 2.95 -17.82 -14.76
N GLN A 682 1.69 -17.44 -14.97
CA GLN A 682 0.56 -18.11 -14.33
C GLN A 682 0.39 -19.55 -14.85
N GLN A 683 0.53 -19.79 -16.15
CA GLN A 683 0.50 -21.13 -16.73
C GLN A 683 1.63 -22.00 -16.19
N LEU A 684 2.82 -21.43 -16.07
CA LEU A 684 3.98 -22.09 -15.48
C LEU A 684 3.74 -22.46 -13.99
N ALA A 685 3.20 -21.54 -13.23
CA ALA A 685 2.92 -21.75 -11.81
C ALA A 685 1.88 -22.84 -11.58
N ILE A 686 0.84 -22.89 -12.41
CA ILE A 686 -0.14 -23.98 -12.41
C ILE A 686 0.54 -25.33 -12.72
N HIS A 687 1.43 -25.35 -13.73
CA HIS A 687 2.17 -26.57 -14.10
C HIS A 687 3.00 -27.11 -12.94
N HIS A 688 3.60 -26.23 -12.13
CA HIS A 688 4.45 -26.60 -10.98
C HIS A 688 3.70 -26.67 -9.64
N ASP A 689 2.39 -26.50 -9.62
CA ASP A 689 1.59 -26.42 -8.36
C ASP A 689 2.14 -25.38 -7.37
N VAL A 690 2.48 -24.19 -7.89
CA VAL A 690 2.96 -23.04 -7.13
C VAL A 690 1.90 -21.94 -7.20
N ALA A 691 1.53 -21.37 -6.07
CA ALA A 691 0.71 -20.17 -6.06
C ALA A 691 1.54 -18.94 -6.45
N LEU A 692 0.97 -18.04 -7.25
CA LEU A 692 1.62 -16.76 -7.56
C LEU A 692 0.95 -15.61 -6.82
N ARG A 693 1.77 -14.63 -6.45
CA ARG A 693 1.34 -13.28 -6.17
C ARG A 693 2.16 -12.32 -7.03
N ILE A 694 1.49 -11.67 -7.97
CA ILE A 694 2.14 -10.67 -8.82
C ILE A 694 2.14 -9.33 -8.11
N PHE A 695 3.32 -8.73 -8.01
CA PHE A 695 3.51 -7.39 -7.52
C PHE A 695 3.58 -6.43 -8.72
N HIS A 696 2.56 -5.60 -8.86
CA HIS A 696 2.44 -4.64 -9.93
C HIS A 696 3.14 -3.34 -9.54
N GLY A 697 4.32 -3.09 -10.10
CA GLY A 697 5.09 -1.84 -9.95
C GLY A 697 4.48 -0.69 -10.74
N ARG A 698 3.18 -0.45 -10.54
CA ARG A 698 2.39 0.47 -11.34
C ARG A 698 2.60 1.92 -10.91
N GLY A 699 2.70 2.83 -11.88
CA GLY A 699 2.74 4.28 -11.63
C GLY A 699 1.43 4.83 -11.07
N GLY A 700 1.47 5.99 -10.41
CA GLY A 700 0.29 6.67 -9.89
C GLY A 700 -0.53 7.32 -11.00
N SER A 701 0.10 8.15 -11.82
CA SER A 701 -0.53 8.85 -12.94
C SER A 701 -0.55 8.03 -14.24
N VAL A 702 -1.44 8.40 -15.17
CA VAL A 702 -1.53 7.75 -16.49
C VAL A 702 -0.21 7.86 -17.25
N GLY A 703 0.48 8.99 -17.20
CA GLY A 703 1.76 9.20 -17.84
C GLY A 703 2.91 8.31 -17.35
N ARG A 704 2.73 7.66 -16.19
CA ARG A 704 3.65 6.67 -15.61
C ARG A 704 3.12 5.23 -15.69
N GLY A 705 2.19 4.95 -16.59
CA GLY A 705 1.53 3.65 -16.66
C GLY A 705 0.51 3.41 -15.54
N GLY A 706 0.00 4.48 -14.90
CA GLY A 706 -1.03 4.46 -13.89
C GLY A 706 -2.44 4.65 -14.46
N GLY A 707 -3.36 5.20 -13.64
CA GLY A 707 -4.76 5.46 -13.97
C GLY A 707 -5.72 4.86 -12.92
N PRO A 708 -7.05 4.88 -13.13
CA PRO A 708 -8.00 4.35 -12.17
C PRO A 708 -7.70 2.91 -11.80
N ALA A 709 -7.50 2.64 -10.50
CA ALA A 709 -7.07 1.33 -10.00
C ALA A 709 -8.07 0.22 -10.37
N TYR A 710 -9.37 0.50 -10.30
CA TYR A 710 -10.43 -0.45 -10.65
C TYR A 710 -10.29 -0.98 -12.08
N GLN A 711 -10.22 -0.07 -13.06
CA GLN A 711 -10.12 -0.44 -14.47
C GLN A 711 -8.83 -1.20 -14.77
N ALA A 712 -7.76 -0.79 -14.13
CA ALA A 712 -6.47 -1.43 -14.31
C ALA A 712 -6.40 -2.85 -13.74
N ILE A 713 -7.06 -3.11 -12.62
CA ILE A 713 -7.16 -4.44 -12.03
C ILE A 713 -8.05 -5.33 -12.91
N LEU A 714 -9.16 -4.80 -13.41
CA LEU A 714 -10.03 -5.53 -14.34
C LEU A 714 -9.38 -5.82 -15.70
N ALA A 715 -8.43 -4.99 -16.11
CA ALA A 715 -7.67 -5.20 -17.34
C ALA A 715 -6.54 -6.25 -17.21
N GLN A 716 -6.30 -6.79 -16.01
CA GLN A 716 -5.34 -7.89 -15.86
C GLN A 716 -5.91 -9.17 -16.50
N PRO A 717 -5.04 -10.03 -17.09
CA PRO A 717 -5.48 -11.26 -17.72
C PRO A 717 -6.30 -12.13 -16.78
N SER A 718 -7.34 -12.75 -17.32
CA SER A 718 -8.22 -13.64 -16.54
C SER A 718 -7.44 -14.78 -15.88
N GLY A 719 -7.73 -15.07 -14.61
CA GLY A 719 -7.10 -16.16 -13.86
C GLY A 719 -5.69 -15.87 -13.35
N THR A 720 -5.16 -14.65 -13.51
CA THR A 720 -3.82 -14.30 -13.00
C THR A 720 -3.83 -13.77 -11.57
N LEU A 721 -4.94 -13.21 -11.09
CA LEU A 721 -5.02 -12.65 -9.74
C LEU A 721 -5.38 -13.68 -8.68
N ASN A 722 -6.40 -14.50 -8.91
CA ASN A 722 -6.87 -15.53 -7.97
C ASN A 722 -6.98 -15.05 -6.50
N GLY A 723 -7.57 -13.85 -6.32
CA GLY A 723 -7.72 -13.23 -5.00
C GLY A 723 -6.45 -12.58 -4.43
N ARG A 724 -5.32 -12.66 -5.10
CA ARG A 724 -4.03 -12.16 -4.62
C ARG A 724 -3.47 -11.08 -5.52
N ILE A 725 -3.15 -9.92 -4.93
CA ILE A 725 -2.50 -8.83 -5.64
C ILE A 725 -1.61 -8.03 -4.69
N LYS A 726 -0.49 -7.53 -5.22
CA LYS A 726 0.33 -6.53 -4.56
C LYS A 726 0.55 -5.37 -5.54
N ILE A 727 0.30 -4.14 -5.09
CA ILE A 727 0.35 -2.94 -5.96
C ILE A 727 1.10 -1.83 -5.24
N THR A 728 1.93 -1.09 -5.97
CA THR A 728 2.50 0.16 -5.48
C THR A 728 1.46 1.27 -5.44
N GLU A 729 1.37 1.95 -4.29
CA GLU A 729 0.69 3.22 -4.12
C GLU A 729 1.74 4.32 -4.08
N GLN A 730 1.87 5.00 -5.21
CA GLN A 730 2.90 6.02 -5.38
C GLN A 730 2.66 7.22 -4.46
N GLY A 731 3.73 7.80 -3.89
CA GLY A 731 3.64 8.93 -2.97
C GLY A 731 2.82 10.10 -3.50
N GLU A 732 2.84 10.32 -4.82
CA GLU A 732 2.08 11.37 -5.51
C GLU A 732 0.55 11.21 -5.41
N VAL A 733 0.03 9.99 -5.22
CA VAL A 733 -1.42 9.73 -5.15
C VAL A 733 -1.93 9.48 -3.73
N LEU A 734 -1.06 9.47 -2.72
CA LEU A 734 -1.50 9.20 -1.35
C LEU A 734 -2.47 10.26 -0.84
N ALA A 735 -2.21 11.52 -1.15
CA ALA A 735 -3.08 12.62 -0.76
C ALA A 735 -4.45 12.54 -1.42
N SER A 736 -4.53 12.15 -2.70
CA SER A 736 -5.80 12.01 -3.42
C SER A 736 -6.62 10.80 -3.00
N LYS A 737 -5.99 9.74 -2.48
CA LYS A 737 -6.67 8.50 -2.12
C LYS A 737 -6.96 8.34 -0.63
N TYR A 738 -6.09 8.91 0.23
CA TYR A 738 -6.09 8.60 1.67
C TYR A 738 -6.11 9.86 2.54
N SER A 739 -6.54 11.02 2.01
CA SER A 739 -6.63 12.26 2.80
C SER A 739 -7.80 12.27 3.78
N LEU A 740 -8.92 11.61 3.44
CA LEU A 740 -10.15 11.53 4.20
C LEU A 740 -10.56 10.07 4.43
N PRO A 741 -11.21 9.71 5.56
CA PRO A 741 -11.62 8.34 5.86
C PRO A 741 -12.56 7.73 4.82
N GLU A 742 -13.55 8.48 4.36
CA GLU A 742 -14.55 8.04 3.39
C GLU A 742 -13.93 7.80 2.02
N LEU A 743 -13.01 8.67 1.62
CA LEU A 743 -12.26 8.52 0.37
C LEU A 743 -11.33 7.32 0.41
N ALA A 744 -10.67 7.09 1.55
CA ALA A 744 -9.87 5.89 1.77
C ALA A 744 -10.71 4.62 1.67
N LEU A 745 -11.88 4.61 2.31
CA LEU A 745 -12.83 3.50 2.23
C LEU A 745 -13.29 3.23 0.80
N TYR A 746 -13.63 4.28 0.06
CA TYR A 746 -13.99 4.17 -1.36
C TYR A 746 -12.88 3.51 -2.18
N ASN A 747 -11.64 3.99 -2.06
CA ASN A 747 -10.52 3.46 -2.81
C ASN A 747 -10.20 1.99 -2.42
N LEU A 748 -10.22 1.67 -1.14
CA LEU A 748 -9.97 0.32 -0.62
C LEU A 748 -11.07 -0.67 -1.04
N GLU A 749 -12.33 -0.26 -0.94
CA GLU A 749 -13.47 -1.06 -1.38
C GLU A 749 -13.43 -1.29 -2.89
N THR A 750 -13.13 -0.25 -3.67
CA THR A 750 -12.99 -0.30 -5.13
C THR A 750 -11.87 -1.26 -5.58
N VAL A 751 -10.72 -1.22 -4.94
CA VAL A 751 -9.62 -2.16 -5.24
C VAL A 751 -10.04 -3.60 -4.91
N THR A 752 -10.65 -3.80 -3.75
CA THR A 752 -11.07 -5.14 -3.31
C THR A 752 -12.16 -5.72 -4.21
N THR A 753 -13.15 -4.90 -4.59
CA THR A 753 -14.20 -5.34 -5.53
C THR A 753 -13.67 -5.68 -6.90
N ALA A 754 -12.68 -4.91 -7.39
CA ALA A 754 -12.03 -5.20 -8.67
C ALA A 754 -11.28 -6.54 -8.64
N VAL A 755 -10.54 -6.83 -7.56
CA VAL A 755 -9.82 -8.10 -7.38
C VAL A 755 -10.79 -9.27 -7.33
N LEU A 756 -11.86 -9.17 -6.54
CA LEU A 756 -12.89 -10.20 -6.45
C LEU A 756 -13.58 -10.41 -7.80
N GLN A 757 -13.94 -9.35 -8.50
CA GLN A 757 -14.60 -9.44 -9.80
C GLN A 757 -13.69 -10.07 -10.86
N ASN A 758 -12.43 -9.64 -11.00
CA ASN A 758 -11.49 -10.23 -11.96
C ASN A 758 -11.24 -11.71 -11.67
N SER A 759 -11.20 -12.10 -10.38
CA SER A 759 -10.95 -13.49 -9.97
C SER A 759 -12.14 -14.42 -10.17
N LEU A 760 -13.38 -13.91 -10.14
CA LEU A 760 -14.62 -14.70 -10.16
C LEU A 760 -15.34 -14.67 -11.51
N VAL A 761 -15.13 -13.63 -12.31
CA VAL A 761 -15.80 -13.44 -13.59
C VAL A 761 -14.79 -13.47 -14.71
N THR A 762 -14.79 -14.54 -15.50
CA THR A 762 -13.90 -14.65 -16.66
C THR A 762 -14.37 -13.79 -17.83
N SER A 763 -13.41 -13.18 -18.49
CA SER A 763 -13.60 -12.57 -19.80
C SER A 763 -13.00 -13.48 -20.86
N HIS A 764 -13.80 -13.89 -21.85
CA HIS A 764 -13.32 -14.71 -22.97
C HIS A 764 -12.56 -13.90 -24.04
N VAL A 765 -12.41 -12.59 -23.84
CA VAL A 765 -11.78 -11.70 -24.84
C VAL A 765 -10.28 -11.96 -24.96
N ASP A 766 -9.65 -12.45 -23.88
CA ASP A 766 -8.19 -12.65 -23.82
C ASP A 766 -7.68 -13.82 -24.69
N ASP A 767 -8.56 -14.72 -25.15
CA ASP A 767 -8.20 -15.97 -25.84
C ASP A 767 -8.37 -15.91 -27.38
N THR A 768 -8.35 -14.73 -27.99
CA THR A 768 -8.49 -14.61 -29.41
C THR A 768 -7.11 -14.63 -30.10
N PRO A 769 -6.63 -15.76 -30.67
CA PRO A 769 -5.26 -15.89 -31.20
C PRO A 769 -4.92 -14.87 -32.27
N SER A 770 -5.87 -14.52 -33.14
CA SER A 770 -5.66 -13.53 -34.20
C SER A 770 -5.43 -12.10 -33.64
N TRP A 771 -6.04 -11.76 -32.54
CA TRP A 771 -5.81 -10.48 -31.87
C TRP A 771 -4.44 -10.45 -31.18
N ASN A 772 -4.06 -11.53 -30.56
CA ASN A 772 -2.75 -11.68 -29.90
C ASN A 772 -1.61 -11.56 -30.91
N GLU A 773 -1.71 -12.22 -32.10
CA GLU A 773 -0.74 -12.06 -33.17
C GLU A 773 -0.66 -10.62 -33.70
N LEU A 774 -1.79 -9.94 -33.82
CA LEU A 774 -1.82 -8.54 -34.23
C LEU A 774 -1.14 -7.65 -33.17
N MET A 775 -1.43 -7.87 -31.92
CA MET A 775 -0.84 -7.11 -30.81
C MET A 775 0.67 -7.31 -30.71
N VAL A 776 1.18 -8.52 -30.90
CA VAL A 776 2.63 -8.79 -30.96
C VAL A 776 3.30 -7.95 -32.03
N ARG A 777 2.71 -7.89 -33.26
CA ARG A 777 3.26 -7.08 -34.36
C ARG A 777 3.18 -5.57 -34.06
N LEU A 778 2.08 -5.10 -33.46
CA LEU A 778 1.90 -3.70 -33.10
C LEU A 778 2.88 -3.28 -32.00
N ALA A 779 3.04 -4.12 -30.98
CA ALA A 779 3.97 -3.88 -29.89
C ALA A 779 5.42 -3.81 -30.38
N ALA A 780 5.84 -4.77 -31.22
CA ALA A 780 7.18 -4.77 -31.78
C ALA A 780 7.46 -3.51 -32.63
N ARG A 781 6.49 -3.10 -33.45
CA ARG A 781 6.64 -1.88 -34.27
C ARG A 781 6.63 -0.59 -33.42
N SER A 782 5.79 -0.55 -32.37
CA SER A 782 5.75 0.55 -31.41
C SER A 782 7.09 0.67 -30.68
N ARG A 783 7.66 -0.45 -30.20
CA ARG A 783 8.98 -0.48 -29.57
C ARG A 783 10.08 0.05 -30.48
N GLN A 784 10.11 -0.43 -31.72
CA GLN A 784 11.10 0.03 -32.72
C GLN A 784 11.00 1.55 -32.92
N HIS A 785 9.78 2.08 -33.05
CA HIS A 785 9.57 3.51 -33.25
C HIS A 785 9.96 4.33 -32.02
N TYR A 786 9.57 3.88 -30.83
CA TYR A 786 9.94 4.52 -29.58
C TYR A 786 11.46 4.54 -29.38
N ARG A 787 12.14 3.41 -29.57
CA ARG A 787 13.60 3.31 -29.39
C ARG A 787 14.35 4.16 -30.42
N SER A 788 13.90 4.21 -31.66
CA SER A 788 14.51 5.06 -32.68
C SER A 788 14.47 6.55 -32.34
N LEU A 789 13.46 6.98 -31.56
CA LEU A 789 13.35 8.36 -31.09
C LEU A 789 14.14 8.59 -29.79
N VAL A 790 13.98 7.70 -28.79
CA VAL A 790 14.41 7.93 -27.41
C VAL A 790 15.82 7.39 -27.16
N HIS A 791 16.15 6.20 -27.66
CA HIS A 791 17.43 5.52 -27.38
C HIS A 791 18.45 5.68 -28.51
N ASP A 792 18.02 5.58 -29.76
CA ASP A 792 18.92 5.57 -30.90
C ASP A 792 19.21 6.98 -31.44
N ASN A 793 18.51 8.01 -30.94
CA ASN A 793 18.71 9.39 -31.34
C ASN A 793 19.75 10.07 -30.44
N PRO A 794 20.99 10.32 -30.92
CA PRO A 794 22.06 10.89 -30.11
C PRO A 794 21.80 12.35 -29.69
N ASP A 795 20.94 13.07 -30.40
CA ASP A 795 20.66 14.47 -30.14
C ASP A 795 19.52 14.72 -29.13
N LEU A 796 18.78 13.65 -28.78
CA LEU A 796 17.58 13.81 -27.92
C LEU A 796 17.92 14.36 -26.55
N VAL A 797 18.97 13.87 -25.90
CA VAL A 797 19.34 14.30 -24.54
C VAL A 797 19.69 15.79 -24.52
N ALA A 798 20.51 16.22 -25.49
CA ALA A 798 20.88 17.63 -25.60
C ALA A 798 19.67 18.52 -25.92
N PHE A 799 18.81 18.08 -26.83
CA PHE A 799 17.55 18.75 -27.13
C PHE A 799 16.66 18.87 -25.88
N PHE A 800 16.47 17.78 -25.15
CA PHE A 800 15.63 17.73 -23.95
C PHE A 800 16.13 18.68 -22.86
N GLN A 801 17.45 18.70 -22.62
CA GLN A 801 18.07 19.61 -21.66
C GLN A 801 17.91 21.08 -22.05
N GLN A 802 17.94 21.40 -23.35
CA GLN A 802 17.81 22.78 -23.83
C GLN A 802 16.36 23.29 -23.84
N VAL A 803 15.37 22.43 -24.05
CA VAL A 803 13.97 22.86 -24.24
C VAL A 803 13.10 22.62 -23.03
N THR A 804 13.60 21.97 -22.00
CA THR A 804 12.87 21.69 -20.76
C THR A 804 13.62 22.22 -19.54
N PRO A 805 12.94 22.50 -18.41
CA PRO A 805 13.60 22.95 -17.19
C PRO A 805 14.23 21.80 -16.38
N ILE A 806 14.72 20.73 -17.02
CA ILE A 806 15.23 19.55 -16.34
C ILE A 806 16.46 19.84 -15.47
N GLU A 807 17.32 20.77 -15.92
CA GLU A 807 18.49 21.19 -15.16
C GLU A 807 18.12 21.96 -13.90
N GLU A 808 17.07 22.76 -13.96
CA GLU A 808 16.54 23.47 -12.80
C GLU A 808 15.88 22.51 -11.82
N ILE A 809 15.13 21.54 -12.31
CA ILE A 809 14.48 20.50 -11.50
C ILE A 809 15.55 19.68 -10.77
N SER A 810 16.64 19.31 -11.43
CA SER A 810 17.73 18.54 -10.81
C SER A 810 18.44 19.28 -9.67
N LYS A 811 18.38 20.61 -9.64
CA LYS A 811 18.92 21.43 -8.55
C LYS A 811 18.00 21.53 -7.33
N LEU A 812 16.72 21.16 -7.47
CA LEU A 812 15.74 21.14 -6.39
C LEU A 812 15.81 19.85 -5.55
N GLN A 813 16.42 18.82 -6.07
CA GLN A 813 16.68 17.55 -5.39
C GLN A 813 18.03 17.61 -4.68
#